data_0eff7ef3688a4213f14312c1b8b6e68d
#
_entry.id   0eff7ef3688a4213f14312c1b8b6e68d
#
_cell.length_a   1.000
_cell.length_b   1.000
_cell.length_c   1.000
_cell.angle_alpha   90.00
_cell.angle_beta   90.00
_cell.angle_gamma   90.00
#
_symmetry.space_group_name_H-M   'P 1'
#
loop_
_entity.id
_entity.type
_entity.pdbx_description
1 polymer ?
#
loop_
_entity_poly.entity_id
_entity_poly.type
_entity_poly.pdbx_seq_one_letter_code
_entity_poly.pdbx_strand_id
1 'polypeptide(L)'
;MTESPAMARFTFSAGNARVLARAPLYAIGALAARVVRRDPQRWVMASGLGLGEGALALWRYTREHDPERRLTWLASSDEELRAARAAGMPALPARGWGGFRATLRAGAVVVTHGLGDANRYGSSGAVVVQLWHGIPLKRLHLDTGAALRLPLIGSLPGVRGLMSALYRRGGRRIALFPVASELVAARIRSAFGVAPERVRVLGDARDDVLLQGTAESRRDAARAVIEAATGPLPEAARLVLYAPTWRDGEVDPAIPDAAQWAGIVAWAERRDAVLLVRSHPLGAGSYDAGPAASPRIRLLGRAQLLDVTPALPALDALLTDYSSIAFDAAIAGVPSVFLAPDLAAYLASRGLYTPYRAFSGGDPATDWPDALARLDGALEPGPAREAALTHARWLRDEHVDLLDGRATERVHAALRGLLGETAAPLAPAGAGDTEAGGAAAGRIVIDHAELDQEYLALRGSAPARIERLALVGPRQTIELAVDQTGASFAASAPLFSERWGSSPLPPRSDEYRLEVTLEGSAHPSARAQVVAALDPGFRSPWMRAELRADAGTLVLRVEPPLADDERGASAQKRLEAGYRARTAQPETAVMLESFYSQTAACNPLALDAELARVRPDVTRYWSVVDRSVAVPEGAIALVEGSAEWWRVRADARLLVVNDWLRKRWRPRPHQRVLQTWHGTMLKRLALDRAGVGLRTRVAVTRESRRWSILLAQNPWAAEVLRRAYAFRGPVWVEGYPRNDVLLTGDRAAVRARLGLAPGQRAVLYAPTWRDDRREIVDYLDLPGFAAALAGLPGDHVLLVRGHSRTLRFGRDLDAPGLIDVTSYPAIGELMLAADVLVTDYSSVMFDITAVDTPLVLFVPDLEHYRRDLRGFYFDVTAEAPGPVVRDRDALLATLAELASAAPAAGAAPAPAAPPALAAWRARFNPLDDGRAAERVVARILAEGLLD
;
A
#
# COMPACT_ATOMS: atom_id res chain seq x y z
N MET A 1 -34.55 -24.92 -23.12
CA MET A 1 -34.55 -23.55 -22.61
C MET A 1 -34.98 -23.61 -21.15
N THR A 2 -34.02 -23.73 -20.25
CA THR A 2 -34.24 -23.63 -18.80
C THR A 2 -33.43 -22.43 -18.34
N GLU A 3 -34.11 -21.35 -17.93
CA GLU A 3 -33.52 -20.14 -17.40
C GLU A 3 -32.71 -20.44 -16.14
N SER A 4 -31.41 -20.17 -16.20
CA SER A 4 -30.56 -20.11 -15.01
C SER A 4 -31.03 -18.98 -14.09
N PRO A 5 -31.19 -19.23 -12.77
CA PRO A 5 -31.55 -18.16 -11.85
C PRO A 5 -30.42 -17.12 -11.79
N ALA A 6 -30.78 -15.86 -12.04
CA ALA A 6 -29.88 -14.70 -11.94
C ALA A 6 -29.18 -14.71 -10.56
N MET A 7 -27.89 -15.02 -10.54
CA MET A 7 -27.06 -14.91 -9.34
C MET A 7 -27.01 -13.46 -8.88
N ALA A 8 -27.57 -13.18 -7.72
CA ALA A 8 -27.56 -11.87 -7.09
C ALA A 8 -26.10 -11.42 -6.87
N ARG A 9 -25.66 -10.37 -7.58
CA ARG A 9 -24.35 -9.73 -7.42
C ARG A 9 -24.16 -9.34 -5.95
N PHE A 10 -23.20 -9.97 -5.28
CA PHE A 10 -22.84 -9.61 -3.92
C PHE A 10 -22.08 -8.28 -3.96
N THR A 11 -22.66 -7.21 -3.41
CA THR A 11 -21.98 -5.94 -3.21
C THR A 11 -21.97 -5.60 -1.72
N PHE A 12 -20.82 -5.18 -1.18
CA PHE A 12 -20.69 -4.73 0.21
C PHE A 12 -21.73 -3.69 0.61
N SER A 13 -22.09 -2.81 -0.30
CA SER A 13 -23.08 -1.76 -0.10
C SER A 13 -24.50 -2.30 0.17
N ALA A 14 -24.94 -3.33 -0.54
CA ALA A 14 -26.24 -3.97 -0.30
C ALA A 14 -26.27 -4.76 1.04
N GLY A 15 -25.14 -5.37 1.42
CA GLY A 15 -24.96 -6.02 2.71
C GLY A 15 -25.12 -5.04 3.87
N ASN A 16 -24.48 -3.88 3.80
CA ASN A 16 -24.56 -2.84 4.82
C ASN A 16 -25.97 -2.27 5.00
N ALA A 17 -26.71 -2.04 3.91
CA ALA A 17 -28.10 -1.57 3.98
C ALA A 17 -29.02 -2.58 4.70
N ARG A 18 -28.85 -3.90 4.43
CA ARG A 18 -29.61 -4.97 5.12
C ARG A 18 -29.30 -5.04 6.62
N VAL A 19 -28.07 -4.77 7.03
CA VAL A 19 -27.68 -4.74 8.46
C VAL A 19 -28.39 -3.58 9.17
N LEU A 20 -28.43 -2.41 8.58
CA LEU A 20 -29.14 -1.24 9.14
C LEU A 20 -30.65 -1.47 9.23
N ALA A 21 -31.28 -2.04 8.21
CA ALA A 21 -32.71 -2.34 8.21
C ALA A 21 -33.13 -3.34 9.31
N ARG A 22 -32.20 -4.16 9.78
CA ARG A 22 -32.43 -5.18 10.83
C ARG A 22 -32.03 -4.72 12.23
N ALA A 23 -31.70 -3.46 12.43
CA ALA A 23 -31.35 -2.89 13.75
C ALA A 23 -32.37 -3.21 14.88
N PRO A 24 -33.70 -3.17 14.67
CA PRO A 24 -34.68 -3.55 15.70
C PRO A 24 -34.52 -4.99 16.20
N LEU A 25 -34.21 -5.95 15.32
CA LEU A 25 -34.04 -7.36 15.71
C LEU A 25 -32.81 -7.56 16.61
N TYR A 26 -31.76 -6.77 16.42
CA TYR A 26 -30.59 -6.76 17.33
C TYR A 26 -30.95 -6.23 18.71
N ALA A 27 -31.81 -5.23 18.79
CA ALA A 27 -32.28 -4.68 20.07
C ALA A 27 -33.14 -5.71 20.83
N ILE A 28 -34.07 -6.39 20.15
CA ILE A 28 -34.92 -7.45 20.73
C ILE A 28 -34.02 -8.60 21.22
N GLY A 29 -33.06 -9.04 20.43
CA GLY A 29 -32.13 -10.10 20.82
C GLY A 29 -31.26 -9.72 22.00
N ALA A 30 -30.80 -8.47 22.08
CA ALA A 30 -30.04 -7.98 23.23
C ALA A 30 -30.89 -7.88 24.51
N LEU A 31 -32.19 -7.56 24.40
CA LEU A 31 -33.10 -7.56 25.52
C LEU A 31 -33.37 -8.99 26.02
N ALA A 32 -33.62 -9.93 25.10
CA ALA A 32 -33.79 -11.34 25.43
C ALA A 32 -32.56 -11.92 26.16
N ALA A 33 -31.35 -11.49 25.75
CA ALA A 33 -30.09 -11.92 26.35
C ALA A 33 -29.90 -11.42 27.80
N ARG A 34 -30.65 -10.40 28.26
CA ARG A 34 -30.61 -9.92 29.64
C ARG A 34 -31.46 -10.80 30.59
N VAL A 35 -32.45 -11.48 30.04
CA VAL A 35 -33.39 -12.30 30.81
C VAL A 35 -33.01 -13.78 30.80
N VAL A 36 -32.42 -14.27 29.71
CA VAL A 36 -32.05 -15.67 29.55
C VAL A 36 -30.65 -15.92 30.11
N ARG A 37 -30.57 -16.77 31.17
CA ARG A 37 -29.28 -17.19 31.74
C ARG A 37 -28.52 -18.08 30.72
N ARG A 38 -27.27 -17.73 30.44
CA ARG A 38 -26.36 -18.51 29.61
C ARG A 38 -25.77 -19.70 30.39
N ASP A 39 -25.55 -20.76 29.68
CA ASP A 39 -24.94 -21.99 30.22
C ASP A 39 -23.50 -22.09 29.69
N PRO A 40 -22.45 -21.91 30.52
CA PRO A 40 -21.06 -22.00 30.09
C PRO A 40 -20.72 -23.37 29.45
N GLN A 41 -21.44 -24.41 29.82
CA GLN A 41 -21.26 -25.75 29.27
C GLN A 41 -21.85 -25.93 27.86
N ARG A 42 -22.58 -24.93 27.32
CA ARG A 42 -23.15 -24.95 25.96
C ARG A 42 -22.33 -24.10 25.03
N TRP A 43 -21.77 -24.69 24.01
CA TRP A 43 -21.08 -23.95 22.95
C TRP A 43 -21.84 -24.15 21.64
N VAL A 44 -21.98 -23.08 20.86
CA VAL A 44 -22.43 -23.16 19.47
C VAL A 44 -21.26 -22.85 18.56
N MET A 45 -21.11 -23.64 17.50
CA MET A 45 -20.07 -23.51 16.51
C MET A 45 -20.67 -23.42 15.12
N ALA A 46 -20.10 -22.59 14.26
CA ALA A 46 -20.53 -22.39 12.89
C ALA A 46 -19.37 -21.94 12.01
N SER A 47 -19.43 -22.28 10.73
CA SER A 47 -18.49 -21.80 9.72
C SER A 47 -19.25 -21.18 8.54
N GLY A 48 -18.69 -20.12 7.96
CA GLY A 48 -19.25 -19.46 6.77
C GLY A 48 -19.14 -20.27 5.51
N LEU A 49 -18.21 -21.23 5.47
CA LEU A 49 -18.03 -22.16 4.34
C LEU A 49 -18.67 -23.54 4.53
N GLY A 50 -19.40 -23.75 5.64
CA GLY A 50 -20.03 -25.03 5.92
C GLY A 50 -19.20 -25.88 6.89
N LEU A 51 -19.36 -27.21 6.85
CA LEU A 51 -18.73 -28.13 7.78
C LEU A 51 -17.24 -28.29 7.47
N GLY A 52 -16.41 -27.44 8.05
CA GLY A 52 -14.96 -27.40 7.82
C GLY A 52 -14.25 -26.35 8.64
N GLU A 53 -13.02 -26.08 8.26
CA GLU A 53 -12.11 -25.08 8.80
C GLU A 53 -11.82 -25.19 10.31
N GLY A 54 -11.29 -24.15 10.93
CA GLY A 54 -10.95 -24.10 12.34
C GLY A 54 -12.10 -24.42 13.31
N ALA A 55 -13.35 -24.14 12.92
CA ALA A 55 -14.53 -24.47 13.72
C ALA A 55 -14.75 -25.99 13.84
N LEU A 56 -14.53 -26.73 12.76
CA LEU A 56 -14.61 -28.20 12.79
C LEU A 56 -13.42 -28.82 13.53
N ALA A 57 -12.20 -28.27 13.37
CA ALA A 57 -11.03 -28.68 14.12
C ALA A 57 -11.27 -28.54 15.63
N LEU A 58 -11.74 -27.38 16.07
CA LEU A 58 -12.06 -27.12 17.47
C LEU A 58 -13.22 -28.00 17.97
N TRP A 59 -14.22 -28.27 17.12
CA TRP A 59 -15.30 -29.23 17.46
C TRP A 59 -14.76 -30.60 17.76
N ARG A 60 -13.94 -31.18 16.87
CA ARG A 60 -13.34 -32.52 17.02
C ARG A 60 -12.48 -32.58 18.28
N TYR A 61 -11.60 -31.63 18.47
CA TYR A 61 -10.75 -31.52 19.64
C TYR A 61 -11.58 -31.45 20.94
N THR A 62 -12.61 -30.62 20.98
CA THR A 62 -13.47 -30.49 22.17
C THR A 62 -14.22 -31.79 22.47
N ARG A 63 -14.70 -32.49 21.44
CA ARG A 63 -15.39 -33.79 21.61
C ARG A 63 -14.49 -34.85 22.20
N GLU A 64 -13.22 -34.84 21.86
CA GLU A 64 -12.21 -35.79 22.34
C GLU A 64 -11.72 -35.46 23.75
N HIS A 65 -11.43 -34.19 24.05
CA HIS A 65 -10.75 -33.78 25.28
C HIS A 65 -11.68 -33.14 26.33
N ASP A 66 -12.94 -32.82 25.98
CA ASP A 66 -13.98 -32.26 26.87
C ASP A 66 -15.36 -32.83 26.51
N PRO A 67 -15.53 -34.18 26.68
CA PRO A 67 -16.72 -34.91 26.18
C PRO A 67 -18.02 -34.50 26.87
N GLU A 68 -17.97 -33.88 28.05
CA GLU A 68 -19.14 -33.38 28.78
C GLU A 68 -19.67 -32.06 28.19
N ARG A 69 -18.90 -31.39 27.34
CA ARG A 69 -19.30 -30.13 26.71
C ARG A 69 -20.46 -30.34 25.74
N ARG A 70 -21.49 -29.53 25.89
CA ARG A 70 -22.69 -29.59 25.04
C ARG A 70 -22.47 -28.74 23.79
N LEU A 71 -22.05 -29.39 22.72
CA LEU A 71 -21.79 -28.75 21.44
C LEU A 71 -23.05 -28.78 20.56
N THR A 72 -23.28 -27.69 19.83
CA THR A 72 -24.33 -27.59 18.80
C THR A 72 -23.74 -26.94 17.56
N TRP A 73 -23.80 -27.63 16.41
CA TRP A 73 -23.42 -27.02 15.12
C TRP A 73 -24.59 -26.23 14.56
N LEU A 74 -24.31 -25.01 14.08
CA LEU A 74 -25.31 -24.16 13.43
C LEU A 74 -25.06 -24.14 11.92
N ALA A 75 -25.87 -24.88 11.18
CA ALA A 75 -25.78 -25.02 9.74
C ALA A 75 -26.38 -23.82 9.00
N SER A 76 -25.71 -23.35 7.97
CA SER A 76 -26.12 -22.24 7.11
C SER A 76 -27.04 -22.66 5.96
N SER A 77 -27.00 -23.97 5.59
CA SER A 77 -27.79 -24.60 4.52
C SER A 77 -28.35 -25.96 4.94
N ASP A 78 -29.36 -26.45 4.20
CA ASP A 78 -29.93 -27.76 4.45
C ASP A 78 -28.98 -28.91 4.11
N GLU A 79 -28.07 -28.68 3.16
CA GLU A 79 -27.01 -29.62 2.81
C GLU A 79 -26.01 -29.79 3.97
N GLU A 80 -25.52 -28.69 4.52
CA GLU A 80 -24.63 -28.66 5.69
C GLU A 80 -25.31 -29.31 6.90
N LEU A 81 -26.61 -29.04 7.09
CA LEU A 81 -27.37 -29.62 8.19
C LEU A 81 -27.47 -31.16 8.06
N ARG A 82 -27.70 -31.64 6.84
CA ARG A 82 -27.72 -33.09 6.56
C ARG A 82 -26.36 -33.74 6.76
N ALA A 83 -25.29 -33.09 6.27
CA ALA A 83 -23.91 -33.55 6.42
C ALA A 83 -23.48 -33.62 7.90
N ALA A 84 -23.76 -32.57 8.67
CA ALA A 84 -23.45 -32.55 10.10
C ALA A 84 -24.17 -33.64 10.87
N ARG A 85 -25.48 -33.88 10.58
CA ARG A 85 -26.25 -34.94 11.23
C ARG A 85 -25.79 -36.34 10.80
N ALA A 86 -25.43 -36.53 9.55
CA ALA A 86 -24.84 -37.77 9.07
C ALA A 86 -23.50 -38.09 9.75
N ALA A 87 -22.73 -37.06 10.11
CA ALA A 87 -21.52 -37.18 10.92
C ALA A 87 -21.79 -37.34 12.45
N GLY A 88 -23.03 -37.55 12.87
CA GLY A 88 -23.41 -37.74 14.29
C GLY A 88 -23.32 -36.45 15.13
N MET A 89 -23.33 -35.28 14.50
CA MET A 89 -23.24 -34.01 15.20
C MET A 89 -24.62 -33.46 15.57
N PRO A 90 -24.85 -33.00 16.85
CA PRO A 90 -26.00 -32.19 17.19
C PRO A 90 -26.04 -30.91 16.36
N ALA A 91 -26.92 -30.81 15.37
CA ALA A 91 -26.98 -29.71 14.44
C ALA A 91 -28.37 -29.09 14.28
N LEU A 92 -28.44 -27.79 14.19
CA LEU A 92 -29.64 -26.96 13.99
C LEU A 92 -29.43 -25.95 12.86
N PRO A 93 -30.49 -25.51 12.16
CA PRO A 93 -30.38 -24.40 11.24
C PRO A 93 -29.95 -23.11 11.99
N ALA A 94 -28.94 -22.40 11.48
CA ALA A 94 -28.48 -21.15 12.05
C ALA A 94 -29.57 -20.06 12.01
N ARG A 95 -30.40 -20.08 10.96
CA ARG A 95 -31.55 -19.17 10.80
C ARG A 95 -32.80 -19.83 11.35
N GLY A 96 -33.59 -19.06 12.07
CA GLY A 96 -34.82 -19.55 12.68
C GLY A 96 -34.77 -19.65 14.20
N TRP A 97 -35.87 -20.10 14.79
CA TRP A 97 -36.06 -20.09 16.24
C TRP A 97 -35.12 -21.04 17.00
N GLY A 98 -34.84 -22.22 16.42
CA GLY A 98 -33.97 -23.22 17.02
C GLY A 98 -32.54 -22.68 17.18
N GLY A 99 -31.98 -22.12 16.12
CA GLY A 99 -30.67 -21.51 16.10
C GLY A 99 -30.58 -20.27 17.01
N PHE A 100 -31.63 -19.44 17.01
CA PHE A 100 -31.73 -18.30 17.93
C PHE A 100 -31.68 -18.76 19.40
N ARG A 101 -32.54 -19.74 19.79
CA ARG A 101 -32.59 -20.25 21.15
C ARG A 101 -31.28 -20.92 21.58
N ALA A 102 -30.67 -21.70 20.69
CA ALA A 102 -29.37 -22.34 20.96
C ALA A 102 -28.29 -21.29 21.21
N THR A 103 -28.16 -20.29 20.34
CA THR A 103 -27.20 -19.18 20.46
C THR A 103 -27.46 -18.34 21.71
N LEU A 104 -28.72 -18.06 22.06
CA LEU A 104 -29.11 -17.24 23.22
C LEU A 104 -28.70 -17.89 24.54
N ARG A 105 -28.72 -19.24 24.62
CA ARG A 105 -28.38 -20.02 25.83
C ARG A 105 -26.89 -20.42 25.89
N ALA A 106 -26.18 -20.30 24.79
CA ALA A 106 -24.76 -20.72 24.74
C ALA A 106 -23.88 -19.75 25.55
N GLY A 107 -22.92 -20.30 26.31
CA GLY A 107 -21.85 -19.56 26.95
C GLY A 107 -20.85 -19.04 25.91
N ALA A 108 -20.54 -19.88 24.90
CA ALA A 108 -19.62 -19.52 23.83
C ALA A 108 -20.27 -19.63 22.44
N VAL A 109 -19.85 -18.72 21.54
CA VAL A 109 -20.22 -18.70 20.12
C VAL A 109 -18.94 -18.64 19.30
N VAL A 110 -18.64 -19.71 18.59
CA VAL A 110 -17.45 -19.85 17.76
C VAL A 110 -17.84 -19.71 16.29
N VAL A 111 -17.19 -18.80 15.58
CA VAL A 111 -17.47 -18.50 14.16
C VAL A 111 -16.18 -18.33 13.38
N THR A 112 -16.21 -18.54 12.06
CA THR A 112 -15.05 -18.37 11.18
C THR A 112 -15.12 -17.05 10.40
N HIS A 113 -16.20 -16.74 9.71
CA HIS A 113 -16.34 -15.54 8.88
C HIS A 113 -16.98 -14.35 9.63
N GLY A 114 -17.72 -14.63 10.68
CA GLY A 114 -18.34 -13.60 11.53
C GLY A 114 -19.64 -14.07 12.17
N LEU A 115 -20.24 -13.19 12.98
CA LEU A 115 -21.51 -13.48 13.67
C LEU A 115 -22.68 -13.85 12.72
N GLY A 116 -22.47 -13.68 11.41
CA GLY A 116 -23.41 -14.13 10.39
C GLY A 116 -23.49 -15.64 10.20
N ASP A 117 -22.45 -16.35 10.57
CA ASP A 117 -22.37 -17.83 10.49
C ASP A 117 -23.31 -18.46 11.52
N ALA A 118 -23.40 -17.86 12.70
CA ALA A 118 -24.34 -18.23 13.77
C ALA A 118 -25.59 -17.33 13.75
N ASN A 119 -26.49 -17.51 14.72
CA ASN A 119 -27.62 -16.60 14.89
C ASN A 119 -27.19 -15.30 15.56
N ARG A 120 -26.91 -14.27 14.75
CA ARG A 120 -26.37 -12.97 15.19
C ARG A 120 -27.23 -12.24 16.23
N TYR A 121 -28.52 -12.52 16.29
CA TYR A 121 -29.44 -11.86 17.23
C TYR A 121 -29.36 -12.45 18.63
N GLY A 122 -29.03 -13.75 18.76
CA GLY A 122 -28.87 -14.44 20.03
C GLY A 122 -27.50 -14.27 20.70
N SER A 123 -26.51 -13.63 20.07
CA SER A 123 -25.10 -13.65 20.48
C SER A 123 -24.73 -12.62 21.56
N SER A 124 -25.64 -11.70 21.96
CA SER A 124 -25.33 -10.69 22.98
C SER A 124 -25.06 -11.33 24.34
N GLY A 125 -23.89 -11.01 24.97
CA GLY A 125 -23.48 -11.56 26.25
C GLY A 125 -22.82 -12.97 26.20
N ALA A 126 -22.67 -13.58 25.04
CA ALA A 126 -21.83 -14.79 24.88
C ALA A 126 -20.35 -14.41 24.75
N VAL A 127 -19.47 -15.35 25.11
CA VAL A 127 -18.05 -15.30 24.71
C VAL A 127 -17.97 -15.60 23.23
N VAL A 128 -17.65 -14.59 22.41
CA VAL A 128 -17.56 -14.73 20.95
C VAL A 128 -16.11 -14.98 20.56
N VAL A 129 -15.85 -16.12 19.93
CA VAL A 129 -14.54 -16.48 19.36
C VAL A 129 -14.65 -16.39 17.84
N GLN A 130 -13.80 -15.55 17.24
CA GLN A 130 -13.71 -15.36 15.80
C GLN A 130 -12.44 -16.04 15.31
N LEU A 131 -12.55 -17.24 14.72
CA LEU A 131 -11.38 -18.01 14.28
C LEU A 131 -10.74 -17.47 13.00
N TRP A 132 -11.56 -16.83 12.14
CA TRP A 132 -11.20 -16.45 10.79
C TRP A 132 -11.00 -17.66 9.87
N HIS A 133 -10.42 -17.45 8.67
CA HIS A 133 -10.33 -18.47 7.61
C HIS A 133 -9.01 -18.34 6.82
N GLY A 134 -7.92 -18.08 7.52
CA GLY A 134 -6.57 -18.03 7.00
C GLY A 134 -5.89 -16.66 7.10
N ILE A 135 -4.62 -16.61 6.72
CA ILE A 135 -3.78 -15.42 6.79
C ILE A 135 -4.26 -14.35 5.80
N PRO A 136 -4.58 -13.12 6.24
CA PRO A 136 -5.09 -12.07 5.35
C PRO A 136 -3.97 -11.54 4.43
N LEU A 137 -4.05 -11.82 3.13
CA LEU A 137 -3.26 -11.16 2.10
C LEU A 137 -3.91 -9.84 1.66
N LYS A 138 -5.20 -9.85 1.45
CA LYS A 138 -6.02 -8.71 0.98
C LYS A 138 -6.38 -7.79 2.15
N ARG A 139 -6.46 -6.49 1.91
CA ARG A 139 -6.94 -5.55 2.92
C ARG A 139 -8.41 -5.81 3.26
N LEU A 140 -8.71 -5.82 4.56
CA LEU A 140 -10.01 -6.19 5.10
C LEU A 140 -10.74 -4.99 5.71
N HIS A 141 -12.07 -5.06 5.78
CA HIS A 141 -12.99 -4.18 6.54
C HIS A 141 -12.57 -2.69 6.63
N LEU A 142 -12.07 -2.24 7.79
CA LEU A 142 -11.70 -0.83 8.02
C LEU A 142 -10.51 -0.38 7.17
N ASP A 143 -9.66 -1.31 6.75
CA ASP A 143 -8.46 -1.04 5.95
C ASP A 143 -8.76 -0.93 4.45
N THR A 144 -10.00 -1.22 4.02
CA THR A 144 -10.46 -1.04 2.64
C THR A 144 -11.57 -0.01 2.53
N GLY A 145 -11.43 0.94 1.60
CA GLY A 145 -12.46 1.95 1.33
C GLY A 145 -13.77 1.38 0.76
N ALA A 146 -13.72 0.20 0.15
CA ALA A 146 -14.86 -0.45 -0.48
C ALA A 146 -15.90 -0.96 0.55
N ALA A 147 -15.45 -1.46 1.71
CA ALA A 147 -16.33 -1.98 2.76
C ALA A 147 -17.14 -0.89 3.49
N LEU A 148 -16.74 0.37 3.40
CA LEU A 148 -17.36 1.49 4.10
C LEU A 148 -18.40 2.26 3.25
N ARG A 149 -18.83 1.71 2.12
CA ARG A 149 -19.80 2.35 1.20
C ARG A 149 -21.23 1.85 1.47
N LEU A 150 -22.20 2.75 1.32
CA LEU A 150 -23.63 2.42 1.25
C LEU A 150 -24.16 2.71 -0.16
N PRO A 151 -25.19 1.96 -0.63
CA PRO A 151 -25.83 2.27 -1.92
C PRO A 151 -26.44 3.67 -1.85
N LEU A 152 -26.39 4.41 -2.98
CA LEU A 152 -27.01 5.74 -3.19
C LEU A 152 -26.50 6.87 -2.28
N ILE A 153 -26.05 6.62 -1.07
CA ILE A 153 -25.66 7.64 -0.07
C ILE A 153 -24.21 7.52 0.42
N GLY A 154 -23.41 6.62 -0.17
CA GLY A 154 -22.03 6.35 0.28
C GLY A 154 -21.06 7.53 0.17
N SER A 155 -21.40 8.56 -0.60
CA SER A 155 -20.64 9.80 -0.75
C SER A 155 -21.04 10.90 0.26
N LEU A 156 -22.08 10.71 1.07
CA LEU A 156 -22.51 11.73 2.04
C LEU A 156 -21.53 11.88 3.21
N PRO A 157 -21.24 13.13 3.67
CA PRO A 157 -20.41 13.36 4.85
C PRO A 157 -21.00 12.62 6.07
N GLY A 158 -20.12 11.98 6.84
CA GLY A 158 -20.54 11.24 8.04
C GLY A 158 -20.92 9.78 7.81
N VAL A 159 -21.36 9.35 6.62
CA VAL A 159 -21.71 7.94 6.34
C VAL A 159 -20.51 7.02 6.57
N ARG A 160 -19.33 7.40 6.08
CA ARG A 160 -18.09 6.64 6.31
C ARG A 160 -17.74 6.55 7.80
N GLY A 161 -17.93 7.63 8.55
CA GLY A 161 -17.74 7.65 10.01
C GLY A 161 -18.73 6.74 10.73
N LEU A 162 -20.01 6.78 10.34
CA LEU A 162 -21.05 5.90 10.89
C LEU A 162 -20.74 4.44 10.61
N MET A 163 -20.38 4.09 9.37
CA MET A 163 -20.02 2.73 9.02
C MET A 163 -18.78 2.25 9.78
N SER A 164 -17.73 3.08 9.89
CA SER A 164 -16.56 2.77 10.72
C SER A 164 -16.92 2.54 12.18
N ALA A 165 -17.84 3.34 12.75
CA ALA A 165 -18.30 3.17 14.13
C ALA A 165 -19.08 1.85 14.31
N LEU A 166 -19.90 1.45 13.32
CA LEU A 166 -20.63 0.19 13.33
C LEU A 166 -19.69 -1.02 13.23
N TYR A 167 -18.69 -0.97 12.36
CA TYR A 167 -17.67 -2.03 12.26
C TYR A 167 -16.87 -2.16 13.57
N ARG A 168 -16.41 -1.04 14.16
CA ARG A 168 -15.74 -1.05 15.48
C ARG A 168 -16.64 -1.57 16.60
N ARG A 169 -17.95 -1.27 16.56
CA ARG A 169 -18.91 -1.84 17.51
C ARG A 169 -19.03 -3.36 17.34
N GLY A 170 -18.99 -3.87 16.10
CA GLY A 170 -18.91 -5.30 15.80
C GLY A 170 -17.65 -5.93 16.40
N GLY A 171 -16.48 -5.35 16.15
CA GLY A 171 -15.19 -5.82 16.68
C GLY A 171 -15.15 -5.88 18.21
N ARG A 172 -15.78 -4.91 18.91
CA ARG A 172 -15.88 -4.91 20.38
C ARG A 172 -16.67 -6.09 20.98
N ARG A 173 -17.40 -6.85 20.17
CA ARG A 173 -18.15 -8.03 20.60
C ARG A 173 -17.31 -9.30 20.59
N ILE A 174 -16.19 -9.30 19.87
CA ILE A 174 -15.26 -10.41 19.81
C ILE A 174 -14.47 -10.45 21.12
N ALA A 175 -14.54 -11.58 21.82
CA ALA A 175 -13.83 -11.80 23.08
C ALA A 175 -12.45 -12.42 22.85
N LEU A 176 -12.30 -13.23 21.78
CA LEU A 176 -11.06 -13.84 21.37
C LEU A 176 -10.97 -13.91 19.85
N PHE A 177 -9.83 -13.47 19.33
CA PHE A 177 -9.44 -13.62 17.92
C PHE A 177 -8.07 -14.30 17.88
N PRO A 178 -7.99 -15.64 17.74
CA PRO A 178 -6.71 -16.32 17.56
C PRO A 178 -6.14 -16.01 16.20
N VAL A 179 -4.83 -15.87 16.11
CA VAL A 179 -4.09 -15.53 14.88
C VAL A 179 -2.78 -16.30 14.81
N ALA A 180 -2.26 -16.46 13.58
CA ALA A 180 -1.05 -17.23 13.32
C ALA A 180 0.24 -16.52 13.79
N SER A 181 0.28 -15.16 13.82
CA SER A 181 1.47 -14.40 14.21
C SER A 181 1.14 -12.99 14.70
N GLU A 182 2.13 -12.30 15.31
CA GLU A 182 1.99 -10.89 15.68
C GLU A 182 1.80 -10.00 14.44
N LEU A 183 2.40 -10.30 13.30
CA LEU A 183 2.16 -9.62 12.04
C LEU A 183 0.69 -9.70 11.63
N VAL A 184 0.09 -10.89 11.74
CA VAL A 184 -1.33 -11.11 11.46
C VAL A 184 -2.21 -10.42 12.51
N ALA A 185 -1.78 -10.43 13.79
CA ALA A 185 -2.47 -9.72 14.86
C ALA A 185 -2.62 -8.21 14.56
N ALA A 186 -1.56 -7.57 14.09
CA ALA A 186 -1.60 -6.16 13.68
C ALA A 186 -2.63 -5.90 12.56
N ARG A 187 -2.66 -6.75 11.54
CA ARG A 187 -3.65 -6.67 10.44
C ARG A 187 -5.09 -6.79 10.96
N ILE A 188 -5.34 -7.75 11.86
CA ILE A 188 -6.67 -7.99 12.43
C ILE A 188 -7.10 -6.83 13.36
N ARG A 189 -6.20 -6.34 14.22
CA ARG A 189 -6.48 -5.17 15.09
C ARG A 189 -6.90 -3.96 14.26
N SER A 190 -6.17 -3.68 13.19
CA SER A 190 -6.49 -2.58 12.26
C SER A 190 -7.81 -2.80 11.53
N ALA A 191 -7.99 -3.96 10.89
CA ALA A 191 -9.12 -4.25 10.03
C ALA A 191 -10.46 -4.34 10.77
N PHE A 192 -10.46 -4.91 11.99
CA PHE A 192 -11.69 -5.17 12.77
C PHE A 192 -11.91 -4.19 13.92
N GLY A 193 -10.89 -3.40 14.30
CA GLY A 193 -10.94 -2.52 15.46
C GLY A 193 -11.14 -3.30 16.78
N VAL A 194 -10.59 -4.51 16.87
CA VAL A 194 -10.59 -5.35 18.07
C VAL A 194 -9.48 -4.86 19.00
N ALA A 195 -9.76 -4.87 20.31
CA ALA A 195 -8.78 -4.44 21.31
C ALA A 195 -7.58 -5.40 21.35
N PRO A 196 -6.34 -4.89 21.54
CA PRO A 196 -5.12 -5.68 21.44
C PRO A 196 -5.12 -6.95 22.28
N GLU A 197 -5.61 -6.89 23.49
CA GLU A 197 -5.65 -8.00 24.45
C GLU A 197 -6.59 -9.16 24.05
N ARG A 198 -7.45 -8.92 23.06
CA ARG A 198 -8.39 -9.93 22.53
C ARG A 198 -7.88 -10.61 21.27
N VAL A 199 -6.86 -10.07 20.63
CA VAL A 199 -6.18 -10.68 19.48
C VAL A 199 -4.92 -11.36 20.00
N ARG A 200 -4.93 -12.69 20.00
CA ARG A 200 -3.87 -13.49 20.63
C ARG A 200 -3.19 -14.39 19.62
N VAL A 201 -1.88 -14.43 19.65
CA VAL A 201 -1.09 -15.38 18.85
C VAL A 201 -1.20 -16.76 19.49
N LEU A 202 -2.08 -17.58 18.93
CA LEU A 202 -2.34 -18.95 19.38
C LEU A 202 -2.16 -19.97 18.24
N GLY A 203 -1.85 -19.50 17.02
CA GLY A 203 -1.91 -20.27 15.78
C GLY A 203 -3.31 -20.26 15.17
N ASP A 204 -3.45 -20.82 13.98
CA ASP A 204 -4.74 -21.07 13.35
C ASP A 204 -5.14 -22.54 13.53
N ALA A 205 -6.29 -22.79 14.16
CA ALA A 205 -6.76 -24.14 14.48
C ALA A 205 -6.94 -25.05 13.24
N ARG A 206 -7.17 -24.49 12.07
CA ARG A 206 -7.30 -25.25 10.82
C ARG A 206 -5.96 -25.76 10.28
N ASP A 207 -4.85 -25.13 10.69
CA ASP A 207 -3.51 -25.46 10.19
C ASP A 207 -2.87 -26.64 10.93
N ASP A 208 -3.43 -27.07 12.07
CA ASP A 208 -2.90 -28.20 12.84
C ASP A 208 -2.80 -29.47 11.99
N VAL A 209 -3.75 -29.72 11.07
CA VAL A 209 -3.73 -30.87 10.17
C VAL A 209 -2.53 -30.88 9.21
N LEU A 210 -1.95 -29.71 8.94
CA LEU A 210 -0.77 -29.56 8.09
C LEU A 210 0.55 -29.88 8.84
N LEU A 211 0.51 -29.94 10.18
CA LEU A 211 1.69 -30.03 11.04
C LEU A 211 1.75 -31.32 11.89
N GLN A 212 0.61 -31.93 12.17
CA GLN A 212 0.51 -33.13 13.01
C GLN A 212 0.97 -34.42 12.31
N GLY A 213 1.75 -35.25 12.98
CA GLY A 213 2.27 -36.52 12.44
C GLY A 213 3.54 -36.36 11.59
N THR A 214 4.01 -37.44 10.96
CA THR A 214 5.17 -37.42 10.05
C THR A 214 4.79 -36.82 8.69
N ALA A 215 5.76 -36.37 7.91
CA ALA A 215 5.53 -35.85 6.55
C ALA A 215 4.88 -36.91 5.64
N GLU A 216 5.30 -38.16 5.75
CA GLU A 216 4.77 -39.30 5.02
C GLU A 216 3.30 -39.54 5.38
N SER A 217 2.97 -39.66 6.67
CA SER A 217 1.59 -39.90 7.12
C SER A 217 0.64 -38.77 6.72
N ARG A 218 1.12 -37.51 6.73
CA ARG A 218 0.32 -36.37 6.22
C ARG A 218 0.08 -36.47 4.73
N ARG A 219 1.12 -36.85 3.95
CA ARG A 219 1.00 -36.99 2.51
C ARG A 219 0.03 -38.09 2.14
N ASP A 220 0.09 -39.25 2.79
CA ASP A 220 -0.81 -40.38 2.52
C ASP A 220 -2.26 -40.06 2.90
N ALA A 221 -2.47 -39.46 4.07
CA ALA A 221 -3.81 -39.02 4.48
C ALA A 221 -4.39 -37.97 3.53
N ALA A 222 -3.57 -37.00 3.09
CA ALA A 222 -3.98 -35.97 2.14
C ALA A 222 -4.30 -36.55 0.76
N ARG A 223 -3.51 -37.53 0.28
CA ARG A 223 -3.77 -38.24 -0.98
C ARG A 223 -5.10 -39.00 -0.93
N ALA A 224 -5.37 -39.71 0.17
CA ALA A 224 -6.64 -40.40 0.37
C ALA A 224 -7.84 -39.43 0.35
N VAL A 225 -7.70 -38.21 0.90
CA VAL A 225 -8.71 -37.16 0.84
C VAL A 225 -9.00 -36.75 -0.62
N ILE A 226 -7.96 -36.59 -1.44
CA ILE A 226 -8.12 -36.23 -2.86
C ILE A 226 -8.77 -37.38 -3.63
N GLU A 227 -8.33 -38.63 -3.40
CA GLU A 227 -8.88 -39.81 -4.07
C GLU A 227 -10.37 -40.06 -3.72
N ALA A 228 -10.73 -39.82 -2.47
CA ALA A 228 -12.14 -39.88 -2.05
C ALA A 228 -13.01 -38.82 -2.76
N ALA A 229 -12.43 -37.67 -3.09
CA ALA A 229 -13.14 -36.57 -3.75
C ALA A 229 -13.16 -36.67 -5.27
N THR A 230 -12.13 -37.26 -5.91
CA THR A 230 -11.94 -37.19 -7.36
C THR A 230 -11.81 -38.56 -8.05
N GLY A 231 -11.82 -39.65 -7.28
CA GLY A 231 -11.54 -41.00 -7.73
C GLY A 231 -10.04 -41.35 -7.66
N PRO A 232 -9.67 -42.64 -7.92
CA PRO A 232 -8.31 -43.13 -7.78
C PRO A 232 -7.31 -42.31 -8.59
N LEU A 233 -6.13 -42.05 -8.01
CA LEU A 233 -5.04 -41.35 -8.67
C LEU A 233 -3.95 -42.33 -9.12
N PRO A 234 -3.25 -42.09 -10.23
CA PRO A 234 -2.09 -42.91 -10.61
C PRO A 234 -1.06 -42.83 -9.48
N GLU A 235 -0.46 -43.98 -9.12
CA GLU A 235 0.34 -44.13 -7.90
C GLU A 235 1.54 -43.16 -7.83
N ALA A 236 2.27 -42.99 -8.93
CA ALA A 236 3.45 -42.12 -9.03
C ALA A 236 3.13 -40.69 -9.55
N ALA A 237 1.87 -40.37 -9.84
CA ALA A 237 1.55 -39.07 -10.43
C ALA A 237 1.84 -37.91 -9.50
N ARG A 238 2.46 -36.86 -10.05
CA ARG A 238 2.66 -35.56 -9.39
C ARG A 238 1.33 -34.83 -9.31
N LEU A 239 1.05 -34.24 -8.15
CA LEU A 239 -0.22 -33.55 -7.92
C LEU A 239 0.02 -32.03 -7.89
N VAL A 240 -0.62 -31.32 -8.81
CA VAL A 240 -0.59 -29.86 -8.89
C VAL A 240 -1.98 -29.32 -8.68
N LEU A 241 -2.14 -28.40 -7.73
CA LEU A 241 -3.40 -27.72 -7.50
C LEU A 241 -3.40 -26.35 -8.17
N TYR A 242 -4.35 -26.09 -9.07
CA TYR A 242 -4.66 -24.75 -9.55
C TYR A 242 -5.83 -24.16 -8.77
N ALA A 243 -5.58 -23.09 -8.02
CA ALA A 243 -6.56 -22.46 -7.14
C ALA A 243 -6.63 -20.94 -7.38
N PRO A 244 -7.32 -20.47 -8.43
CA PRO A 244 -7.47 -19.07 -8.72
C PRO A 244 -8.41 -18.34 -7.75
N THR A 245 -8.16 -17.05 -7.55
CA THR A 245 -9.05 -16.14 -6.82
C THR A 245 -10.20 -15.68 -7.73
N TRP A 246 -11.40 -15.57 -7.16
CA TRP A 246 -12.56 -15.03 -7.87
C TRP A 246 -12.45 -13.51 -8.10
N ARG A 247 -13.08 -13.02 -9.15
CA ARG A 247 -13.21 -11.60 -9.51
C ARG A 247 -14.64 -11.14 -9.22
N ASP A 248 -14.80 -9.90 -8.70
CA ASP A 248 -16.10 -9.33 -8.32
C ASP A 248 -17.01 -9.10 -9.56
N GLY A 249 -17.69 -10.16 -10.01
CA GLY A 249 -18.65 -10.11 -11.13
C GLY A 249 -18.02 -10.18 -12.52
N GLU A 250 -16.73 -10.49 -12.62
CA GLU A 250 -16.00 -10.69 -13.86
C GLU A 250 -15.55 -12.14 -14.01
N VAL A 251 -15.33 -12.57 -15.25
CA VAL A 251 -14.78 -13.89 -15.57
C VAL A 251 -13.32 -13.92 -15.16
N ASP A 252 -12.84 -15.06 -14.67
CA ASP A 252 -11.40 -15.25 -14.38
C ASP A 252 -10.61 -15.13 -15.69
N PRO A 253 -9.66 -14.19 -15.81
CA PRO A 253 -8.89 -13.97 -17.04
C PRO A 253 -7.90 -15.10 -17.33
N ALA A 254 -7.66 -15.99 -16.38
CA ALA A 254 -6.78 -17.14 -16.53
C ALA A 254 -7.53 -18.44 -16.84
N ILE A 255 -8.85 -18.40 -17.17
CA ILE A 255 -9.53 -19.59 -17.70
C ILE A 255 -8.91 -19.98 -19.03
N PRO A 256 -8.36 -21.21 -19.18
CA PRO A 256 -7.70 -21.62 -20.40
C PRO A 256 -8.65 -21.68 -21.58
N ASP A 257 -8.23 -21.20 -22.73
CA ASP A 257 -8.86 -21.45 -24.02
C ASP A 257 -8.56 -22.86 -24.55
N ALA A 258 -9.08 -23.22 -25.69
CA ALA A 258 -8.91 -24.57 -26.26
C ALA A 258 -7.44 -24.92 -26.55
N ALA A 259 -6.64 -23.96 -27.00
CA ALA A 259 -5.22 -24.19 -27.31
C ALA A 259 -4.42 -24.32 -25.99
N GLN A 260 -4.72 -23.51 -25.00
CA GLN A 260 -4.11 -23.59 -23.67
C GLN A 260 -4.48 -24.90 -22.97
N TRP A 261 -5.74 -25.37 -23.05
CA TRP A 261 -6.12 -26.68 -22.53
C TRP A 261 -5.34 -27.83 -23.21
N ALA A 262 -5.14 -27.78 -24.52
CA ALA A 262 -4.33 -28.77 -25.22
C ALA A 262 -2.86 -28.73 -24.71
N GLY A 263 -2.31 -27.56 -24.48
CA GLY A 263 -0.96 -27.38 -23.90
C GLY A 263 -0.85 -27.93 -22.48
N ILE A 264 -1.87 -27.68 -21.63
CA ILE A 264 -1.94 -28.19 -20.24
C ILE A 264 -2.01 -29.71 -20.23
N VAL A 265 -2.85 -30.31 -21.09
CA VAL A 265 -2.97 -31.77 -21.21
C VAL A 265 -1.64 -32.40 -21.64
N ALA A 266 -1.04 -31.87 -22.70
CA ALA A 266 0.27 -32.36 -23.15
C ALA A 266 1.37 -32.22 -22.08
N TRP A 267 1.35 -31.14 -21.29
CA TRP A 267 2.26 -30.96 -20.16
C TRP A 267 2.00 -32.00 -19.07
N ALA A 268 0.74 -32.23 -18.69
CA ALA A 268 0.36 -33.19 -17.64
C ALA A 268 0.76 -34.63 -18.00
N GLU A 269 0.62 -35.00 -19.28
CA GLU A 269 1.05 -36.30 -19.80
C GLU A 269 2.56 -36.46 -19.78
N ARG A 270 3.33 -35.45 -20.27
CA ARG A 270 4.78 -35.48 -20.26
C ARG A 270 5.41 -35.57 -18.88
N ARG A 271 4.75 -34.96 -17.86
CA ARG A 271 5.25 -34.87 -16.48
C ARG A 271 4.68 -35.94 -15.55
N ASP A 272 3.86 -36.86 -16.05
CA ASP A 272 3.07 -37.76 -15.23
C ASP A 272 2.36 -37.04 -14.10
N ALA A 273 1.70 -35.91 -14.43
CA ALA A 273 1.05 -35.04 -13.47
C ALA A 273 -0.48 -35.13 -13.56
N VAL A 274 -1.15 -34.83 -12.46
CA VAL A 274 -2.60 -34.58 -12.38
C VAL A 274 -2.78 -33.12 -11.95
N LEU A 275 -3.47 -32.33 -12.77
CA LEU A 275 -3.88 -30.97 -12.42
C LEU A 275 -5.26 -31.00 -11.77
N LEU A 276 -5.30 -30.66 -10.50
CA LEU A 276 -6.51 -30.48 -9.70
C LEU A 276 -6.97 -29.02 -9.81
N VAL A 277 -8.19 -28.77 -10.28
CA VAL A 277 -8.71 -27.39 -10.45
C VAL A 277 -9.72 -27.08 -9.36
N ARG A 278 -9.42 -26.04 -8.57
CA ARG A 278 -10.30 -25.54 -7.51
C ARG A 278 -10.80 -24.14 -7.82
N SER A 279 -11.86 -24.03 -8.60
CA SER A 279 -12.51 -22.75 -8.83
C SER A 279 -13.22 -22.24 -7.57
N HIS A 280 -13.26 -20.91 -7.40
CA HIS A 280 -14.01 -20.32 -6.29
C HIS A 280 -15.52 -20.36 -6.56
N PRO A 281 -16.38 -20.68 -5.56
CA PRO A 281 -17.84 -20.80 -5.75
C PRO A 281 -18.56 -19.54 -6.26
N LEU A 282 -17.92 -18.36 -6.07
CA LEU A 282 -18.42 -17.06 -6.55
C LEU A 282 -17.76 -16.63 -7.86
N GLY A 283 -16.85 -17.44 -8.43
CA GLY A 283 -16.17 -17.14 -9.69
C GLY A 283 -17.12 -17.30 -10.88
N ALA A 284 -17.06 -16.39 -11.84
CA ALA A 284 -17.72 -16.53 -13.12
C ALA A 284 -16.81 -17.30 -14.10
N GLY A 285 -17.42 -18.12 -14.94
CA GLY A 285 -16.74 -18.98 -15.91
C GLY A 285 -16.69 -20.45 -15.50
N SER A 286 -16.36 -21.33 -16.44
CA SER A 286 -16.31 -22.77 -16.23
C SER A 286 -14.97 -23.35 -16.62
N TYR A 287 -14.49 -24.31 -15.84
CA TYR A 287 -13.29 -25.11 -16.09
C TYR A 287 -13.62 -26.52 -16.62
N ASP A 288 -14.88 -26.82 -16.97
CA ASP A 288 -15.38 -28.14 -17.35
C ASP A 288 -14.72 -28.68 -18.64
N ALA A 289 -14.17 -27.80 -19.48
CA ALA A 289 -13.45 -28.19 -20.69
C ALA A 289 -12.15 -29.00 -20.40
N GLY A 290 -11.52 -28.78 -19.28
CA GLY A 290 -10.31 -29.51 -18.87
C GLY A 290 -10.55 -30.97 -18.59
N PRO A 291 -11.46 -31.39 -17.66
CA PRO A 291 -11.83 -32.79 -17.44
C PRO A 291 -12.42 -33.48 -18.69
N ALA A 292 -13.10 -32.74 -19.56
CA ALA A 292 -13.60 -33.28 -20.84
C ALA A 292 -12.43 -33.57 -21.81
N ALA A 293 -11.32 -32.87 -21.71
CA ALA A 293 -10.14 -33.05 -22.57
C ALA A 293 -9.22 -34.21 -22.11
N SER A 294 -9.08 -34.44 -20.80
CA SER A 294 -8.16 -35.46 -20.26
C SER A 294 -8.54 -35.89 -18.82
N PRO A 295 -8.43 -37.18 -18.47
CA PRO A 295 -8.55 -37.66 -17.08
C PRO A 295 -7.43 -37.19 -16.15
N ARG A 296 -6.36 -36.56 -16.71
CA ARG A 296 -5.28 -35.90 -15.96
C ARG A 296 -5.70 -34.54 -15.41
N ILE A 297 -6.82 -34.00 -15.85
CA ILE A 297 -7.41 -32.76 -15.33
C ILE A 297 -8.63 -33.13 -14.51
N ARG A 298 -8.65 -32.74 -13.21
CA ARG A 298 -9.75 -33.11 -12.32
C ARG A 298 -10.27 -31.90 -11.58
N LEU A 299 -11.57 -31.79 -11.42
CA LEU A 299 -12.16 -30.74 -10.59
C LEU A 299 -12.05 -31.15 -9.11
N LEU A 300 -11.52 -30.26 -8.29
CA LEU A 300 -11.47 -30.36 -6.82
C LEU A 300 -12.16 -29.13 -6.20
N GLY A 301 -13.26 -28.72 -6.80
CA GLY A 301 -14.06 -27.58 -6.33
C GLY A 301 -14.78 -27.89 -5.02
N ARG A 302 -15.57 -26.92 -4.54
CA ARG A 302 -16.30 -27.06 -3.27
C ARG A 302 -17.31 -28.23 -3.27
N ALA A 303 -17.84 -28.58 -4.43
CA ALA A 303 -18.77 -29.71 -4.56
C ALA A 303 -18.09 -31.06 -4.31
N GLN A 304 -16.80 -31.21 -4.64
CA GLN A 304 -16.00 -32.41 -4.45
C GLN A 304 -15.36 -32.44 -3.05
N LEU A 305 -14.76 -31.31 -2.66
CA LEU A 305 -14.06 -31.19 -1.38
C LEU A 305 -14.34 -29.81 -0.75
N LEU A 306 -15.08 -29.79 0.36
CA LEU A 306 -15.50 -28.58 1.03
C LEU A 306 -14.32 -27.78 1.57
N ASP A 307 -13.43 -28.44 2.32
CA ASP A 307 -12.21 -27.88 2.92
C ASP A 307 -10.99 -28.51 2.24
N VAL A 308 -10.19 -27.67 1.57
CA VAL A 308 -9.00 -28.14 0.83
C VAL A 308 -7.76 -28.28 1.71
N THR A 309 -7.76 -27.67 2.89
CA THR A 309 -6.58 -27.64 3.77
C THR A 309 -5.99 -29.03 4.03
N PRO A 310 -6.81 -30.07 4.35
CA PRO A 310 -6.25 -31.42 4.57
C PRO A 310 -5.63 -32.07 3.32
N ALA A 311 -5.91 -31.57 2.13
CA ALA A 311 -5.39 -32.11 0.87
C ALA A 311 -4.01 -31.55 0.49
N LEU A 312 -3.62 -30.40 1.07
CA LEU A 312 -2.40 -29.69 0.67
C LEU A 312 -1.10 -30.50 0.84
N PRO A 313 -0.91 -31.31 1.90
CA PRO A 313 0.33 -32.07 2.07
C PRO A 313 0.60 -33.12 0.96
N ALA A 314 -0.40 -33.49 0.14
CA ALA A 314 -0.20 -34.39 -0.99
C ALA A 314 0.32 -33.71 -2.24
N LEU A 315 0.28 -32.38 -2.32
CA LEU A 315 0.65 -31.63 -3.51
C LEU A 315 2.16 -31.56 -3.70
N ASP A 316 2.58 -31.62 -4.96
CA ASP A 316 3.97 -31.38 -5.36
C ASP A 316 4.23 -29.90 -5.73
N ALA A 317 3.17 -29.18 -6.15
CA ALA A 317 3.18 -27.74 -6.36
C ALA A 317 1.76 -27.15 -6.29
N LEU A 318 1.68 -25.86 -5.92
CA LEU A 318 0.47 -25.03 -6.01
C LEU A 318 0.65 -24.02 -7.16
N LEU A 319 -0.36 -23.90 -8.03
CA LEU A 319 -0.50 -22.81 -8.98
C LEU A 319 -1.65 -21.90 -8.50
N THR A 320 -1.39 -20.62 -8.28
CA THR A 320 -2.40 -19.68 -7.76
C THR A 320 -2.11 -18.24 -8.21
N ASP A 321 -2.92 -17.28 -7.75
CA ASP A 321 -2.79 -15.86 -8.10
C ASP A 321 -2.66 -14.97 -6.84
N TYR A 322 -3.79 -14.48 -6.30
CA TYR A 322 -3.89 -13.60 -5.12
C TYR A 322 -4.49 -14.32 -3.91
N SER A 323 -4.43 -15.64 -3.89
CA SER A 323 -5.10 -16.46 -2.88
C SER A 323 -4.23 -16.66 -1.64
N SER A 324 -4.85 -16.54 -0.47
CA SER A 324 -4.20 -16.86 0.82
C SER A 324 -3.84 -18.34 0.99
N ILE A 325 -4.32 -19.23 0.12
CA ILE A 325 -3.96 -20.65 0.11
C ILE A 325 -2.44 -20.86 -0.07
N ALA A 326 -1.73 -19.87 -0.64
CA ALA A 326 -0.27 -19.91 -0.74
C ALA A 326 0.42 -19.94 0.63
N PHE A 327 -0.16 -19.32 1.67
CA PHE A 327 0.36 -19.43 3.04
C PHE A 327 0.14 -20.82 3.60
N ASP A 328 -1.02 -21.43 3.36
CA ASP A 328 -1.34 -22.79 3.81
C ASP A 328 -0.44 -23.83 3.12
N ALA A 329 -0.21 -23.66 1.80
CA ALA A 329 0.74 -24.47 1.03
C ALA A 329 2.17 -24.31 1.57
N ALA A 330 2.59 -23.10 1.92
CA ALA A 330 3.89 -22.83 2.51
C ALA A 330 4.05 -23.50 3.90
N ILE A 331 3.00 -23.55 4.73
CA ILE A 331 2.98 -24.30 5.99
C ILE A 331 3.14 -25.82 5.73
N ALA A 332 2.49 -26.33 4.69
CA ALA A 332 2.61 -27.72 4.26
C ALA A 332 3.96 -28.06 3.58
N GLY A 333 4.82 -27.06 3.31
CA GLY A 333 6.09 -27.24 2.61
C GLY A 333 5.94 -27.38 1.09
N VAL A 334 4.83 -26.95 0.51
CA VAL A 334 4.52 -27.05 -0.92
C VAL A 334 4.97 -25.79 -1.65
N PRO A 335 5.79 -25.87 -2.71
CA PRO A 335 6.21 -24.73 -3.50
C PRO A 335 5.01 -24.16 -4.29
N SER A 336 4.98 -22.84 -4.43
CA SER A 336 3.92 -22.13 -5.16
C SER A 336 4.46 -21.44 -6.41
N VAL A 337 3.71 -21.55 -7.52
CA VAL A 337 3.88 -20.79 -8.75
C VAL A 337 2.70 -19.83 -8.87
N PHE A 338 2.95 -18.62 -9.37
CA PHE A 338 1.92 -17.57 -9.42
C PHE A 338 1.60 -17.22 -10.88
N LEU A 339 0.29 -17.26 -11.23
CA LEU A 339 -0.26 -16.90 -12.54
C LEU A 339 -1.23 -15.72 -12.35
N ALA A 340 -0.85 -14.53 -12.80
CA ALA A 340 -1.60 -13.31 -12.52
C ALA A 340 -1.65 -12.37 -13.76
N PRO A 341 -2.41 -12.71 -14.81
CA PRO A 341 -2.51 -11.93 -16.04
C PRO A 341 -3.13 -10.54 -15.83
N ASP A 342 -3.92 -10.34 -14.78
CA ASP A 342 -4.62 -9.10 -14.45
C ASP A 342 -4.07 -8.38 -13.22
N LEU A 343 -2.80 -8.60 -12.87
CA LEU A 343 -2.18 -8.09 -11.62
C LEU A 343 -2.45 -6.60 -11.40
N ALA A 344 -2.22 -5.76 -12.42
CA ALA A 344 -2.40 -4.32 -12.30
C ALA A 344 -3.85 -3.92 -12.00
N ALA A 345 -4.83 -4.55 -12.67
CA ALA A 345 -6.26 -4.31 -12.44
C ALA A 345 -6.70 -4.78 -11.05
N TYR A 346 -6.20 -5.94 -10.62
CA TYR A 346 -6.52 -6.51 -9.32
C TYR A 346 -6.01 -5.64 -8.17
N LEU A 347 -4.75 -5.19 -8.21
CA LEU A 347 -4.16 -4.30 -7.21
C LEU A 347 -4.90 -2.96 -7.11
N ALA A 348 -5.36 -2.42 -8.23
CA ALA A 348 -6.15 -1.19 -8.26
C ALA A 348 -7.49 -1.31 -7.51
N SER A 349 -8.11 -2.51 -7.51
CA SER A 349 -9.44 -2.74 -6.93
C SER A 349 -9.41 -3.02 -5.43
N ARG A 350 -8.44 -3.79 -4.91
CA ARG A 350 -8.51 -4.34 -3.54
C ARG A 350 -7.38 -3.93 -2.61
N GLY A 351 -6.14 -3.84 -3.07
CA GLY A 351 -4.96 -3.62 -2.24
C GLY A 351 -4.59 -4.83 -1.37
N LEU A 352 -3.30 -4.96 -1.07
CA LEU A 352 -2.74 -6.06 -0.29
C LEU A 352 -2.06 -5.55 0.98
N TYR A 353 -1.91 -6.42 1.98
CA TYR A 353 -1.10 -6.15 3.17
C TYR A 353 0.40 -6.38 2.90
N THR A 354 0.71 -7.44 2.16
CA THR A 354 2.07 -7.74 1.69
C THR A 354 2.20 -7.29 0.23
N PRO A 355 3.31 -6.62 -0.16
CA PRO A 355 3.56 -6.31 -1.57
C PRO A 355 3.51 -7.57 -2.42
N TYR A 356 2.88 -7.50 -3.60
CA TYR A 356 2.64 -8.69 -4.40
C TYR A 356 3.94 -9.40 -4.81
N ARG A 357 4.95 -8.66 -5.23
CA ARG A 357 6.26 -9.21 -5.61
C ARG A 357 6.95 -9.96 -4.45
N ALA A 358 6.80 -9.47 -3.20
CA ALA A 358 7.27 -10.19 -2.02
C ALA A 358 6.41 -11.43 -1.72
N PHE A 359 5.09 -11.35 -1.94
CA PHE A 359 4.18 -12.48 -1.77
C PHE A 359 4.39 -13.57 -2.81
N SER A 360 4.67 -13.23 -4.08
CA SER A 360 4.89 -14.18 -5.17
C SER A 360 6.35 -14.64 -5.33
N GLY A 361 7.28 -14.03 -4.60
CA GLY A 361 8.70 -14.37 -4.74
C GLY A 361 9.37 -13.78 -5.99
N GLY A 362 8.71 -12.84 -6.67
CA GLY A 362 9.16 -12.23 -7.91
C GLY A 362 7.98 -11.86 -8.80
N ASP A 363 8.24 -11.69 -10.11
CA ASP A 363 7.18 -11.40 -11.07
C ASP A 363 6.37 -12.66 -11.38
N PRO A 364 5.02 -12.61 -11.37
CA PRO A 364 4.19 -13.77 -11.70
C PRO A 364 4.24 -14.12 -13.18
N ALA A 365 3.84 -15.33 -13.52
CA ALA A 365 3.49 -15.68 -14.88
C ALA A 365 2.27 -14.86 -15.35
N THR A 366 2.28 -14.44 -16.61
CA THR A 366 1.17 -13.67 -17.19
C THR A 366 0.29 -14.51 -18.10
N ASP A 367 0.73 -15.71 -18.46
CA ASP A 367 -0.01 -16.66 -19.29
C ASP A 367 0.29 -18.12 -18.90
N TRP A 368 -0.46 -19.05 -19.49
CA TRP A 368 -0.31 -20.47 -19.22
C TRP A 368 1.01 -21.07 -19.67
N PRO A 369 1.58 -20.76 -20.85
CA PRO A 369 2.89 -21.25 -21.26
C PRO A 369 4.00 -20.93 -20.24
N ASP A 370 4.09 -19.69 -19.75
CA ASP A 370 5.05 -19.28 -18.72
C ASP A 370 4.77 -19.99 -17.39
N ALA A 371 3.49 -20.10 -16.98
CA ALA A 371 3.11 -20.83 -15.78
C ALA A 371 3.53 -22.30 -15.80
N LEU A 372 3.35 -22.99 -16.93
CA LEU A 372 3.75 -24.39 -17.11
C LEU A 372 5.29 -24.55 -17.07
N ALA A 373 6.03 -23.63 -17.69
CA ALA A 373 7.50 -23.64 -17.64
C ALA A 373 8.01 -23.43 -16.19
N ARG A 374 7.39 -22.56 -15.41
CA ARG A 374 7.73 -22.37 -14.00
C ARG A 374 7.35 -23.57 -13.13
N LEU A 375 6.23 -24.22 -13.43
CA LEU A 375 5.85 -25.48 -12.78
C LEU A 375 6.88 -26.58 -13.06
N ASP A 376 7.42 -26.67 -14.26
CA ASP A 376 8.51 -27.58 -14.58
C ASP A 376 9.71 -27.34 -13.66
N GLY A 377 10.12 -26.09 -13.48
CA GLY A 377 11.19 -25.72 -12.57
C GLY A 377 10.89 -26.04 -11.09
N ALA A 378 9.63 -25.87 -10.67
CA ALA A 378 9.22 -26.17 -9.28
C ALA A 378 9.10 -27.68 -8.99
N LEU A 379 8.84 -28.49 -10.00
CA LEU A 379 8.66 -29.94 -9.86
C LEU A 379 9.97 -30.72 -9.98
N GLU A 380 10.95 -30.23 -10.78
CA GLU A 380 12.20 -30.92 -11.00
C GLU A 380 13.28 -30.51 -9.97
N PRO A 381 14.10 -31.48 -9.49
CA PRO A 381 15.25 -31.14 -8.65
C PRO A 381 16.18 -30.14 -9.36
N GLY A 382 16.52 -29.05 -8.67
CA GLY A 382 17.40 -28.02 -9.22
C GLY A 382 17.22 -26.65 -8.59
N PRO A 383 17.97 -25.63 -9.07
CA PRO A 383 17.97 -24.28 -8.46
C PRO A 383 16.58 -23.63 -8.42
N ALA A 384 15.74 -23.84 -9.43
CA ALA A 384 14.40 -23.26 -9.48
C ALA A 384 13.49 -23.85 -8.40
N ARG A 385 13.55 -25.17 -8.15
CA ARG A 385 12.81 -25.81 -7.04
C ARG A 385 13.30 -25.32 -5.70
N GLU A 386 14.62 -25.24 -5.49
CA GLU A 386 15.21 -24.74 -4.24
C GLU A 386 14.81 -23.29 -3.98
N ALA A 387 14.79 -22.44 -4.99
CA ALA A 387 14.31 -21.07 -4.88
C ALA A 387 12.82 -21.03 -4.49
N ALA A 388 11.95 -21.83 -5.12
CA ALA A 388 10.53 -21.89 -4.80
C ALA A 388 10.28 -22.42 -3.36
N LEU A 389 11.04 -23.42 -2.91
CA LEU A 389 10.97 -23.92 -1.54
C LEU A 389 11.51 -22.90 -0.52
N THR A 390 12.59 -22.19 -0.85
CA THR A 390 13.13 -21.10 -0.02
C THR A 390 12.10 -19.99 0.14
N HIS A 391 11.42 -19.65 -0.96
CA HIS A 391 10.32 -18.68 -0.89
C HIS A 391 9.13 -19.20 -0.06
N ALA A 392 8.75 -20.44 -0.19
CA ALA A 392 7.70 -21.04 0.65
C ALA A 392 8.09 -21.01 2.15
N ARG A 393 9.35 -21.36 2.49
CA ARG A 393 9.86 -21.20 3.86
C ARG A 393 9.75 -19.75 4.35
N TRP A 394 10.14 -18.76 3.54
CA TRP A 394 10.01 -17.35 3.88
C TRP A 394 8.55 -16.94 4.11
N LEU A 395 7.61 -17.35 3.25
CA LEU A 395 6.17 -17.07 3.43
C LEU A 395 5.65 -17.63 4.75
N ARG A 396 6.02 -18.88 5.09
CA ARG A 396 5.66 -19.53 6.34
C ARG A 396 6.25 -18.78 7.53
N ASP A 397 7.56 -18.58 7.55
CA ASP A 397 8.30 -18.06 8.70
C ASP A 397 7.99 -16.59 8.97
N GLU A 398 7.67 -15.79 7.94
CA GLU A 398 7.24 -14.40 8.08
C GLU A 398 5.82 -14.27 8.65
N HIS A 399 4.92 -15.25 8.40
CA HIS A 399 3.50 -15.12 8.71
C HIS A 399 2.98 -16.04 9.80
N VAL A 400 3.77 -17.02 10.26
CA VAL A 400 3.38 -17.98 11.30
C VAL A 400 4.41 -18.03 12.40
N ASP A 401 3.96 -17.87 13.66
CA ASP A 401 4.84 -17.88 14.85
C ASP A 401 4.93 -19.26 15.52
N LEU A 402 3.90 -20.09 15.40
CA LEU A 402 3.75 -21.34 16.09
C LEU A 402 3.46 -22.47 15.09
N LEU A 403 4.44 -23.36 14.89
CA LEU A 403 4.42 -24.45 13.90
C LEU A 403 4.40 -25.83 14.56
N ASP A 404 3.81 -25.94 15.76
CA ASP A 404 3.81 -27.16 16.58
C ASP A 404 2.53 -28.02 16.43
N GLY A 405 1.58 -27.62 15.57
CA GLY A 405 0.33 -28.34 15.36
C GLY A 405 -0.60 -28.41 16.59
N ARG A 406 -0.47 -27.46 17.54
CA ARG A 406 -1.23 -27.38 18.79
C ARG A 406 -2.08 -26.10 18.90
N ALA A 407 -2.41 -25.48 17.79
CA ALA A 407 -3.22 -24.24 17.78
C ALA A 407 -4.62 -24.49 18.33
N THR A 408 -5.26 -25.60 17.96
CA THR A 408 -6.60 -25.98 18.44
C THR A 408 -6.64 -26.14 19.95
N GLU A 409 -5.63 -26.78 20.53
CA GLU A 409 -5.48 -26.94 21.99
C GLU A 409 -5.38 -25.58 22.70
N ARG A 410 -4.53 -24.66 22.19
CA ARG A 410 -4.38 -23.32 22.75
C ARG A 410 -5.66 -22.49 22.66
N VAL A 411 -6.38 -22.60 21.55
CA VAL A 411 -7.67 -21.91 21.36
C VAL A 411 -8.74 -22.46 22.31
N HIS A 412 -8.81 -23.78 22.48
CA HIS A 412 -9.71 -24.44 23.42
C HIS A 412 -9.42 -24.00 24.87
N ALA A 413 -8.17 -24.03 25.31
CA ALA A 413 -7.75 -23.60 26.64
C ALA A 413 -8.06 -22.11 26.89
N ALA A 414 -7.79 -21.25 25.91
CA ALA A 414 -8.07 -19.82 25.99
C ALA A 414 -9.59 -19.56 26.12
N LEU A 415 -10.42 -20.28 25.36
CA LEU A 415 -11.87 -20.19 25.44
C LEU A 415 -12.41 -20.62 26.81
N ARG A 416 -11.92 -21.73 27.37
CA ARG A 416 -12.26 -22.17 28.74
C ARG A 416 -11.90 -21.12 29.78
N GLY A 417 -10.70 -20.53 29.68
CA GLY A 417 -10.27 -19.44 30.58
C GLY A 417 -11.21 -18.24 30.54
N LEU A 418 -11.70 -17.86 29.35
CA LEU A 418 -12.68 -16.79 29.19
C LEU A 418 -14.07 -17.12 29.80
N LEU A 419 -14.39 -18.38 29.98
CA LEU A 419 -15.61 -18.86 30.66
C LEU A 419 -15.42 -19.01 32.18
N GLY A 420 -14.23 -18.64 32.71
CA GLY A 420 -13.94 -18.71 34.14
C GLY A 420 -13.53 -20.10 34.64
N GLU A 421 -13.17 -21.01 33.74
CA GLU A 421 -12.69 -22.35 34.09
C GLU A 421 -11.17 -22.34 34.28
N THR A 422 -10.67 -23.07 35.28
CA THR A 422 -9.23 -23.26 35.51
C THR A 422 -8.72 -24.21 34.42
N ALA A 423 -8.08 -23.65 33.37
CA ALA A 423 -7.33 -24.47 32.43
C ALA A 423 -6.04 -24.94 33.10
N ALA A 424 -5.66 -26.20 32.94
CA ALA A 424 -4.32 -26.64 33.28
C ALA A 424 -3.30 -25.76 32.53
N PRO A 425 -2.17 -25.36 33.16
CA PRO A 425 -1.14 -24.61 32.46
C PRO A 425 -0.74 -25.41 31.21
N LEU A 426 -0.84 -24.81 30.04
CA LEU A 426 -0.24 -25.40 28.84
C LEU A 426 1.23 -25.59 29.13
N ALA A 427 1.74 -26.80 28.98
CA ALA A 427 3.16 -27.05 29.02
C ALA A 427 3.84 -26.08 28.02
N PRO A 428 4.95 -25.43 28.40
CA PRO A 428 5.71 -24.66 27.44
C PRO A 428 5.99 -25.56 26.24
N ALA A 429 5.97 -25.02 25.05
CA ALA A 429 6.22 -25.75 23.82
C ALA A 429 7.49 -26.57 24.02
N GLY A 430 7.32 -27.87 24.33
CA GLY A 430 8.42 -28.74 24.56
C GLY A 430 9.18 -28.91 23.24
N ALA A 431 10.50 -28.84 23.31
CA ALA A 431 11.40 -29.35 22.30
C ALA A 431 11.13 -30.86 22.13
N GLY A 432 10.07 -31.21 21.42
CA GLY A 432 9.87 -32.56 20.92
C GLY A 432 10.77 -32.72 19.72
N ASP A 433 11.48 -33.87 19.68
CA ASP A 433 12.35 -34.32 18.59
C ASP A 433 11.65 -34.34 17.24
N THR A 434 11.48 -33.17 16.66
CA THR A 434 11.24 -32.95 15.24
C THR A 434 12.42 -32.14 14.74
N GLU A 435 12.91 -32.43 13.54
CA GLU A 435 13.84 -31.59 12.78
C GLU A 435 13.32 -30.14 12.58
N ALA A 436 12.48 -29.68 13.46
CA ALA A 436 11.90 -28.36 13.61
C ALA A 436 12.72 -27.50 14.58
N GLY A 437 14.02 -27.47 14.41
CA GLY A 437 14.89 -26.41 14.94
C GLY A 437 14.70 -25.08 14.20
N GLY A 438 13.51 -24.78 13.64
CA GLY A 438 13.34 -23.67 12.70
C GLY A 438 12.59 -22.44 13.19
N ALA A 439 11.74 -22.50 14.20
CA ALA A 439 10.84 -21.37 14.49
C ALA A 439 11.45 -20.25 15.35
N ALA A 440 12.54 -20.51 16.09
CA ALA A 440 13.32 -19.46 16.77
C ALA A 440 14.61 -19.11 16.01
N ALA A 441 15.01 -19.93 15.03
CA ALA A 441 16.33 -19.85 14.38
C ALA A 441 16.43 -18.82 13.26
N GLY A 442 15.34 -18.14 12.89
CA GLY A 442 15.32 -17.23 11.73
C GLY A 442 15.18 -15.74 12.08
N ARG A 443 15.09 -15.33 13.35
CA ARG A 443 14.82 -13.95 13.75
C ARG A 443 16.02 -13.31 14.44
N ILE A 444 16.23 -12.04 14.15
CA ILE A 444 17.15 -11.26 14.98
C ILE A 444 16.51 -10.97 16.35
N VAL A 445 17.34 -10.95 17.38
CA VAL A 445 16.95 -10.54 18.74
C VAL A 445 17.64 -9.21 19.02
N ILE A 446 16.87 -8.20 19.43
CA ILE A 446 17.38 -6.90 19.87
C ILE A 446 17.31 -6.90 21.40
N ASP A 447 18.46 -6.96 22.06
CA ASP A 447 18.61 -6.96 23.51
C ASP A 447 18.99 -5.58 24.08
N HIS A 448 19.44 -4.66 23.23
CA HIS A 448 19.74 -3.28 23.58
C HIS A 448 19.32 -2.34 22.45
N ALA A 449 18.63 -1.25 22.80
CA ALA A 449 18.27 -0.19 21.88
C ALA A 449 18.39 1.17 22.59
N GLU A 450 19.19 2.05 22.04
CA GLU A 450 19.44 3.39 22.54
C GLU A 450 19.09 4.41 21.45
N LEU A 451 18.34 5.43 21.84
CA LEU A 451 17.92 6.50 20.97
C LEU A 451 18.21 7.84 21.65
N ASP A 452 19.17 8.58 21.13
CA ASP A 452 19.42 9.96 21.54
C ASP A 452 19.08 10.97 20.45
N GLN A 453 19.51 12.23 20.62
CA GLN A 453 19.17 13.29 19.66
C GLN A 453 19.95 13.19 18.35
N GLU A 454 21.05 12.45 18.30
CA GLU A 454 21.98 12.37 17.17
C GLU A 454 22.02 10.99 16.54
N TYR A 455 21.87 9.92 17.35
CA TYR A 455 22.07 8.55 16.91
C TYR A 455 20.97 7.60 17.38
N LEU A 456 20.83 6.54 16.61
CA LEU A 456 20.18 5.30 17.01
C LEU A 456 21.24 4.21 17.06
N ALA A 457 21.29 3.45 18.17
CA ALA A 457 22.16 2.30 18.31
C ALA A 457 21.34 1.06 18.73
N LEU A 458 21.63 -0.07 18.12
CA LEU A 458 21.01 -1.37 18.40
C LEU A 458 22.09 -2.42 18.65
N ARG A 459 21.84 -3.34 19.58
CA ARG A 459 22.67 -4.54 19.76
C ARG A 459 21.78 -5.75 19.90
N GLY A 460 22.35 -6.92 19.58
CA GLY A 460 21.59 -8.15 19.66
C GLY A 460 22.27 -9.32 19.02
N SER A 461 21.48 -10.32 18.67
CA SER A 461 21.96 -11.52 18.00
C SER A 461 21.17 -11.82 16.72
N ALA A 462 21.84 -12.40 15.75
CA ALA A 462 21.30 -12.82 14.47
C ALA A 462 21.66 -14.29 14.19
N PRO A 463 20.78 -15.07 13.59
CA PRO A 463 21.01 -16.48 13.28
C PRO A 463 21.93 -16.71 12.08
N ALA A 464 22.11 -15.68 11.25
CA ALA A 464 22.99 -15.67 10.08
C ALA A 464 23.61 -14.28 9.91
N ARG A 465 24.51 -14.13 8.93
CA ARG A 465 25.10 -12.84 8.61
C ARG A 465 24.03 -11.85 8.16
N ILE A 466 24.08 -10.64 8.72
CA ILE A 466 23.21 -9.52 8.29
C ILE A 466 23.82 -8.88 7.05
N GLU A 467 23.16 -9.00 5.93
CA GLU A 467 23.53 -8.31 4.69
C GLU A 467 23.07 -6.85 4.70
N ARG A 468 21.89 -6.60 5.26
CA ARG A 468 21.31 -5.27 5.36
C ARG A 468 20.42 -5.14 6.61
N LEU A 469 20.54 -4.02 7.30
CA LEU A 469 19.66 -3.62 8.38
C LEU A 469 19.23 -2.17 8.17
N ALA A 470 17.93 -1.92 8.12
CA ALA A 470 17.42 -0.59 7.84
C ALA A 470 16.10 -0.30 8.56
N LEU A 471 15.86 0.96 8.87
CA LEU A 471 14.56 1.46 9.29
C LEU A 471 13.84 2.03 8.06
N VAL A 472 12.81 1.36 7.60
CA VAL A 472 12.09 1.68 6.36
C VAL A 472 10.78 2.39 6.66
N GLY A 473 10.68 3.63 6.19
CA GLY A 473 9.47 4.45 6.23
C GLY A 473 8.81 4.55 4.84
N PRO A 474 7.63 5.16 4.75
CA PRO A 474 6.91 5.33 3.48
C PRO A 474 7.63 6.22 2.46
N ARG A 475 8.53 7.09 2.92
CA ARG A 475 9.16 8.14 2.09
C ARG A 475 10.67 8.28 2.28
N GLN A 476 11.25 7.52 3.18
CA GLN A 476 12.67 7.55 3.51
C GLN A 476 13.07 6.25 4.17
N THR A 477 14.29 5.80 3.91
CA THR A 477 14.96 4.70 4.60
C THR A 477 16.16 5.26 5.37
N ILE A 478 16.40 4.71 6.56
CA ILE A 478 17.57 4.99 7.39
C ILE A 478 18.35 3.68 7.46
N GLU A 479 19.49 3.63 6.77
CA GLU A 479 20.38 2.47 6.79
C GLU A 479 21.18 2.47 8.08
N LEU A 480 21.30 1.28 8.69
CA LEU A 480 22.15 1.09 9.88
C LEU A 480 23.48 0.43 9.47
N ALA A 481 24.58 1.01 9.87
CA ALA A 481 25.88 0.38 9.74
C ALA A 481 25.95 -0.79 10.74
N VAL A 482 26.27 -1.99 10.26
CA VAL A 482 26.28 -3.24 11.05
C VAL A 482 27.72 -3.71 11.24
N ASP A 483 28.10 -3.97 12.50
CA ASP A 483 29.29 -4.72 12.87
C ASP A 483 28.84 -6.03 13.51
N GLN A 484 29.22 -7.16 12.93
CA GLN A 484 28.77 -8.47 13.37
C GLN A 484 29.97 -9.40 13.61
N THR A 485 29.99 -10.01 14.79
CA THR A 485 30.98 -11.03 15.18
C THR A 485 30.24 -12.30 15.62
N GLY A 486 30.31 -13.35 14.79
CA GLY A 486 29.54 -14.57 15.03
C GLY A 486 28.03 -14.29 15.01
N ALA A 487 27.30 -14.70 16.04
CA ALA A 487 25.88 -14.42 16.17
C ALA A 487 25.58 -13.02 16.72
N SER A 488 26.52 -12.34 17.36
CA SER A 488 26.30 -11.02 17.97
C SER A 488 26.51 -9.89 16.98
N PHE A 489 25.65 -8.87 17.02
CA PHE A 489 25.79 -7.69 16.18
C PHE A 489 25.63 -6.39 17.00
N ALA A 490 26.27 -5.34 16.52
CA ALA A 490 26.02 -3.95 16.87
C ALA A 490 25.68 -3.18 15.58
N ALA A 491 24.68 -2.33 15.66
CA ALA A 491 24.29 -1.54 14.51
C ALA A 491 23.95 -0.10 14.92
N SER A 492 24.30 0.87 14.10
CA SER A 492 24.01 2.27 14.39
C SER A 492 23.73 3.08 13.14
N ALA A 493 22.97 4.16 13.32
CA ALA A 493 22.72 5.13 12.29
C ALA A 493 22.66 6.54 12.88
N PRO A 494 23.23 7.55 12.21
CA PRO A 494 22.98 8.94 12.56
C PRO A 494 21.54 9.29 12.22
N LEU A 495 20.87 10.07 13.08
CA LEU A 495 19.53 10.57 12.81
C LEU A 495 19.54 11.76 11.85
N PHE A 496 20.65 12.46 11.75
CA PHE A 496 20.82 13.56 10.81
C PHE A 496 21.61 13.11 9.60
N SER A 497 21.13 13.44 8.42
CA SER A 497 21.80 13.11 7.16
C SER A 497 21.77 14.28 6.20
N GLU A 498 22.85 14.45 5.45
CA GLU A 498 22.90 15.37 4.32
C GLU A 498 22.06 14.82 3.17
N ARG A 499 21.36 15.72 2.49
CA ARG A 499 20.54 15.38 1.33
C ARG A 499 20.73 16.44 0.26
N TRP A 500 21.21 16.01 -0.90
CA TRP A 500 21.33 16.88 -2.06
C TRP A 500 22.12 18.17 -1.77
N GLY A 501 23.19 18.05 -0.97
CA GLY A 501 24.04 19.18 -0.59
C GLY A 501 23.43 20.14 0.45
N SER A 502 22.37 19.75 1.13
CA SER A 502 21.87 20.50 2.30
C SER A 502 22.76 20.29 3.53
N SER A 503 22.67 21.15 4.53
CA SER A 503 23.13 20.82 5.88
C SER A 503 22.43 19.54 6.39
N PRO A 504 23.01 18.80 7.35
CA PRO A 504 22.37 17.63 7.92
C PRO A 504 20.96 17.94 8.44
N LEU A 505 19.96 17.15 8.01
CA LEU A 505 18.56 17.28 8.36
C LEU A 505 18.07 16.06 9.11
N PRO A 506 17.10 16.20 10.04
CA PRO A 506 16.49 15.08 10.73
C PRO A 506 15.65 14.22 9.75
N PRO A 507 15.29 12.99 10.13
CA PRO A 507 14.37 12.18 9.34
C PRO A 507 12.99 12.83 9.24
N ARG A 508 12.28 12.53 8.16
CA ARG A 508 10.90 12.99 7.99
C ARG A 508 9.99 12.44 9.09
N SER A 509 8.98 13.20 9.44
CA SER A 509 7.97 12.74 10.39
C SER A 509 7.15 11.61 9.79
N ASP A 510 7.42 10.38 10.26
CA ASP A 510 6.81 9.15 9.79
C ASP A 510 7.04 8.00 10.80
N GLU A 511 6.53 6.80 10.51
CA GLU A 511 6.86 5.57 11.21
C GLU A 511 7.81 4.74 10.35
N TYR A 512 8.97 4.40 10.91
CA TYR A 512 10.03 3.63 10.29
C TYR A 512 10.08 2.26 10.94
N ARG A 513 9.87 1.19 10.16
CA ARG A 513 9.91 -0.20 10.63
C ARG A 513 11.26 -0.82 10.34
N LEU A 514 11.78 -1.54 11.31
CA LEU A 514 13.02 -2.28 11.11
C LEU A 514 12.80 -3.39 10.09
N GLU A 515 13.71 -3.48 9.14
CA GLU A 515 13.81 -4.54 8.15
C GLU A 515 15.23 -5.08 8.14
N VAL A 516 15.35 -6.40 8.08
CA VAL A 516 16.61 -7.11 8.03
C VAL A 516 16.67 -8.04 6.83
N THR A 517 17.78 -8.06 6.12
CA THR A 517 18.11 -9.07 5.12
C THR A 517 19.26 -9.91 5.69
N LEU A 518 19.03 -11.20 5.83
CA LEU A 518 20.04 -12.15 6.28
C LEU A 518 20.60 -12.91 5.06
N GLU A 519 21.86 -13.34 5.15
CA GLU A 519 22.49 -14.18 4.15
C GLU A 519 21.64 -15.41 3.86
N GLY A 520 21.37 -15.69 2.60
CA GLY A 520 20.49 -16.78 2.15
C GLY A 520 18.99 -16.56 2.30
N SER A 521 18.54 -15.38 2.74
CA SER A 521 17.12 -15.03 2.80
C SER A 521 16.58 -14.66 1.41
N ALA A 522 15.39 -15.17 1.06
CA ALA A 522 14.73 -14.84 -0.20
C ALA A 522 14.31 -13.36 -0.27
N HIS A 523 13.91 -12.80 0.86
CA HIS A 523 13.43 -11.40 0.98
C HIS A 523 13.79 -10.83 2.35
N PRO A 524 13.82 -9.50 2.49
CA PRO A 524 13.93 -8.85 3.79
C PRO A 524 12.78 -9.25 4.72
N SER A 525 13.08 -9.45 6.00
CA SER A 525 12.10 -9.68 7.05
C SER A 525 11.89 -8.42 7.88
N ALA A 526 10.64 -8.12 8.24
CA ALA A 526 10.32 -7.06 9.19
C ALA A 526 10.31 -7.56 10.65
N ARG A 527 10.66 -8.83 10.91
CA ARG A 527 10.47 -9.48 12.23
C ARG A 527 11.75 -9.44 13.05
N ALA A 528 11.64 -8.83 14.23
CA ALA A 528 12.70 -8.81 15.24
C ALA A 528 12.08 -9.07 16.61
N GLN A 529 12.68 -9.95 17.41
CA GLN A 529 12.30 -10.10 18.80
C GLN A 529 12.97 -8.97 19.60
N VAL A 530 12.19 -8.01 20.06
CA VAL A 530 12.67 -6.91 20.88
C VAL A 530 12.50 -7.30 22.35
N VAL A 531 13.60 -7.57 23.03
CA VAL A 531 13.66 -7.88 24.48
C VAL A 531 14.23 -6.72 25.29
N ALA A 532 14.81 -5.72 24.62
CA ALA A 532 15.33 -4.50 25.22
C ALA A 532 14.21 -3.70 25.91
N ALA A 533 14.53 -3.09 27.05
CA ALA A 533 13.76 -1.96 27.55
C ALA A 533 13.96 -0.78 26.60
N LEU A 534 12.86 -0.23 26.06
CA LEU A 534 12.91 0.88 25.14
C LEU A 534 12.80 2.20 25.89
N ASP A 535 13.63 3.17 25.52
CA ASP A 535 13.57 4.52 26.05
C ASP A 535 12.24 5.19 25.70
N PRO A 536 11.70 6.06 26.59
CA PRO A 536 10.44 6.76 26.36
C PRO A 536 10.51 7.76 25.18
N GLY A 537 11.68 7.92 24.58
CA GLY A 537 11.94 8.85 23.50
C GLY A 537 12.30 10.25 23.98
N PHE A 538 12.57 11.14 23.04
CA PHE A 538 12.99 12.52 23.31
C PHE A 538 12.20 13.55 22.50
N ARG A 539 12.30 14.80 22.92
CA ARG A 539 11.94 15.98 22.14
C ARG A 539 13.11 16.93 22.04
N SER A 540 13.42 17.36 20.84
CA SER A 540 14.41 18.39 20.53
C SER A 540 13.77 19.54 19.73
N PRO A 541 14.49 20.63 19.41
CA PRO A 541 14.01 21.63 18.47
C PRO A 541 13.77 21.12 17.04
N TRP A 542 14.30 19.94 16.73
CA TRP A 542 14.28 19.35 15.39
C TRP A 542 13.16 18.35 15.20
N MET A 543 12.90 17.52 16.21
CA MET A 543 11.94 16.43 16.12
C MET A 543 11.52 15.91 17.50
N ARG A 544 10.46 15.13 17.53
CA ARG A 544 10.17 14.16 18.59
C ARG A 544 10.44 12.78 18.03
N ALA A 545 11.10 11.93 18.77
CA ALA A 545 11.39 10.58 18.36
C ALA A 545 11.17 9.61 19.52
N GLU A 546 10.62 8.44 19.23
CA GLU A 546 10.43 7.34 20.19
C GLU A 546 10.65 5.99 19.51
N LEU A 547 11.25 5.05 20.22
CA LEU A 547 11.30 3.65 19.84
C LEU A 547 10.16 2.89 20.49
N ARG A 548 9.54 1.98 19.76
CA ARG A 548 8.53 1.07 20.30
C ARG A 548 8.59 -0.28 19.59
N ALA A 549 8.24 -1.32 20.32
CA ALA A 549 7.99 -2.63 19.74
C ALA A 549 6.52 -2.66 19.25
N ASP A 550 6.29 -2.96 17.99
CA ASP A 550 4.96 -3.05 17.39
C ASP A 550 4.92 -4.19 16.37
N ALA A 551 3.94 -5.08 16.50
CA ALA A 551 3.70 -6.19 15.58
C ALA A 551 4.93 -7.09 15.32
N GLY A 552 5.74 -7.36 16.36
CA GLY A 552 6.93 -8.22 16.25
C GLY A 552 8.09 -7.57 15.50
N THR A 553 8.18 -6.24 15.50
CA THR A 553 9.32 -5.49 14.98
C THR A 553 9.62 -4.26 15.84
N LEU A 554 10.80 -3.66 15.63
CA LEU A 554 11.14 -2.36 16.17
C LEU A 554 10.63 -1.25 15.24
N VAL A 555 10.00 -0.22 15.82
CA VAL A 555 9.50 0.93 15.09
C VAL A 555 10.10 2.21 15.70
N LEU A 556 10.76 3.00 14.87
CA LEU A 556 11.11 4.38 15.18
C LEU A 556 9.96 5.28 14.71
N ARG A 557 9.34 5.99 15.62
CA ARG A 557 8.34 7.01 15.31
C ARG A 557 8.94 8.39 15.42
N VAL A 558 8.90 9.13 14.32
CA VAL A 558 9.34 10.53 14.26
C VAL A 558 8.14 11.43 14.05
N GLU A 559 8.03 12.47 14.87
CA GLU A 559 6.94 13.47 14.80
C GLU A 559 7.53 14.89 14.72
N PRO A 560 6.77 15.87 14.20
CA PRO A 560 7.19 17.28 14.24
C PRO A 560 7.48 17.73 15.68
N PRO A 561 8.39 18.69 15.90
CA PRO A 561 8.83 19.17 17.23
C PRO A 561 7.79 20.06 17.94
N LEU A 562 6.49 19.81 17.72
CA LEU A 562 5.41 20.55 18.37
C LEU A 562 5.47 20.40 19.89
N ALA A 563 5.15 21.49 20.60
CA ALA A 563 5.01 21.49 22.05
C ALA A 563 3.82 20.61 22.49
N ASP A 564 3.80 20.18 23.74
CA ASP A 564 2.74 19.26 24.22
C ASP A 564 1.35 19.89 24.19
N ASP A 565 1.27 21.20 24.43
CA ASP A 565 0.05 21.99 24.32
C ASP A 565 -0.38 22.33 22.89
N GLU A 566 0.48 22.04 21.88
CA GLU A 566 0.21 22.21 20.46
C GLU A 566 -0.25 20.89 19.81
N ARG A 567 -0.07 19.74 20.49
CA ARG A 567 -0.35 18.41 19.93
C ARG A 567 -1.78 17.95 20.09
N GLY A 568 -2.23 17.17 19.14
CA GLY A 568 -3.54 16.50 19.14
C GLY A 568 -4.71 17.42 18.73
N ALA A 569 -5.84 16.79 18.43
CA ALA A 569 -7.00 17.47 17.83
C ALA A 569 -7.59 18.59 18.72
N SER A 570 -7.54 18.43 20.05
CA SER A 570 -8.05 19.45 20.99
C SER A 570 -7.15 20.68 21.04
N ALA A 571 -5.84 20.48 21.09
CA ALA A 571 -4.86 21.57 21.06
C ALA A 571 -4.95 22.35 19.74
N GLN A 572 -4.99 21.65 18.62
CA GLN A 572 -5.13 22.29 17.31
C GLN A 572 -6.45 23.06 17.16
N LYS A 573 -7.55 22.58 17.74
CA LYS A 573 -8.80 23.35 17.77
C LYS A 573 -8.69 24.63 18.61
N ARG A 574 -7.97 24.60 19.74
CA ARG A 574 -7.71 25.80 20.56
C ARG A 574 -6.85 26.81 19.80
N LEU A 575 -5.76 26.36 19.16
CA LEU A 575 -4.89 27.22 18.35
C LEU A 575 -5.65 27.84 17.16
N GLU A 576 -6.48 27.06 16.46
CA GLU A 576 -7.35 27.59 15.40
C GLU A 576 -8.37 28.61 15.94
N ALA A 577 -8.95 28.38 17.12
CA ALA A 577 -9.86 29.32 17.74
C ALA A 577 -9.13 30.61 18.14
N GLY A 578 -7.92 30.49 18.73
CA GLY A 578 -7.04 31.63 19.03
C GLY A 578 -6.69 32.44 17.77
N TYR A 579 -6.30 31.76 16.68
CA TYR A 579 -6.08 32.39 15.38
C TYR A 579 -7.31 33.18 14.89
N ARG A 580 -8.51 32.66 15.04
CA ARG A 580 -9.73 33.37 14.63
C ARG A 580 -10.02 34.61 15.48
N ALA A 581 -9.80 34.51 16.78
CA ALA A 581 -10.06 35.59 17.73
C ALA A 581 -8.96 36.64 17.74
N ARG A 582 -7.75 36.30 17.23
CA ARG A 582 -6.59 37.17 17.25
C ARG A 582 -6.83 38.50 16.53
N THR A 583 -6.61 39.60 17.24
CA THR A 583 -6.37 40.91 16.62
C THR A 583 -5.01 40.86 15.97
N ALA A 584 -4.96 40.94 14.66
CA ALA A 584 -3.72 40.87 13.90
C ALA A 584 -2.83 42.07 14.17
N GLN A 585 -1.54 41.83 14.27
CA GLN A 585 -0.48 42.86 14.28
C GLN A 585 0.27 42.74 12.96
N PRO A 586 -0.02 43.59 11.97
CA PRO A 586 0.58 43.48 10.65
C PRO A 586 2.11 43.51 10.72
N GLU A 587 2.72 42.52 10.14
CA GLU A 587 4.18 42.33 10.09
C GLU A 587 4.67 42.46 8.64
N THR A 588 5.69 43.28 8.36
CA THR A 588 6.34 43.35 7.05
C THR A 588 7.10 42.05 6.82
N ALA A 589 6.34 41.01 6.49
CA ALA A 589 6.83 39.67 6.33
C ALA A 589 6.08 38.95 5.21
N VAL A 590 6.71 37.94 4.63
CA VAL A 590 6.13 37.01 3.68
C VAL A 590 6.11 35.61 4.29
N MET A 591 4.96 34.94 4.19
CA MET A 591 4.81 33.54 4.54
C MET A 591 4.69 32.71 3.25
N LEU A 592 5.67 31.85 2.99
CA LEU A 592 5.76 31.01 1.80
C LEU A 592 5.34 29.58 2.12
N GLU A 593 4.61 28.96 1.22
CA GLU A 593 4.17 27.56 1.32
C GLU A 593 4.22 26.88 -0.05
N SER A 594 4.88 25.72 -0.14
CA SER A 594 4.92 24.90 -1.34
C SER A 594 4.38 23.51 -1.07
N PHE A 595 3.54 23.00 -1.99
CA PHE A 595 3.01 21.62 -1.98
C PHE A 595 2.55 21.16 -0.59
N TYR A 596 1.72 21.98 0.04
CA TYR A 596 1.19 21.73 1.39
C TYR A 596 2.30 21.60 2.45
N SER A 597 3.26 22.48 2.44
CA SER A 597 4.39 22.53 3.40
C SER A 597 5.35 21.33 3.32
N GLN A 598 5.24 20.48 2.28
CA GLN A 598 6.06 19.27 2.13
C GLN A 598 7.50 19.56 1.65
N THR A 599 7.73 20.70 1.05
CA THR A 599 9.05 21.10 0.52
C THR A 599 9.10 22.63 0.36
N ALA A 600 10.29 23.21 0.41
CA ALA A 600 10.52 24.58 -0.02
C ALA A 600 11.02 24.55 -1.46
N ALA A 601 10.13 24.81 -2.43
CA ALA A 601 10.42 24.61 -3.85
C ALA A 601 9.51 25.44 -4.76
N CYS A 602 9.67 25.27 -6.07
CA CYS A 602 8.80 25.82 -7.10
C CYS A 602 8.83 27.36 -7.16
N ASN A 603 7.74 27.98 -7.63
CA ASN A 603 7.63 29.43 -7.73
C ASN A 603 7.89 30.17 -6.39
N PRO A 604 7.37 29.72 -5.23
CA PRO A 604 7.67 30.35 -3.96
C PRO A 604 9.17 30.38 -3.63
N LEU A 605 9.95 29.34 -3.99
CA LEU A 605 11.40 29.32 -3.74
C LEU A 605 12.14 30.38 -4.57
N ALA A 606 11.82 30.50 -5.84
CA ALA A 606 12.45 31.50 -6.70
C ALA A 606 12.09 32.93 -6.25
N LEU A 607 10.85 33.15 -5.80
CA LEU A 607 10.41 34.43 -5.24
C LEU A 607 11.09 34.73 -3.90
N ASP A 608 11.35 33.72 -3.06
CA ASP A 608 12.10 33.86 -1.82
C ASP A 608 13.55 34.36 -2.08
N ALA A 609 14.21 33.72 -3.05
CA ALA A 609 15.58 34.09 -3.44
C ALA A 609 15.66 35.54 -3.94
N GLU A 610 14.72 35.94 -4.79
CA GLU A 610 14.68 37.33 -5.31
C GLU A 610 14.32 38.35 -4.21
N LEU A 611 13.35 38.03 -3.33
CA LEU A 611 13.05 38.88 -2.16
C LEU A 611 14.25 39.01 -1.23
N ALA A 612 14.99 37.95 -0.98
CA ALA A 612 16.22 37.99 -0.19
C ALA A 612 17.25 38.96 -0.76
N ARG A 613 17.33 39.01 -2.10
CA ARG A 613 18.28 39.88 -2.82
C ARG A 613 17.87 41.34 -2.78
N VAL A 614 16.59 41.68 -2.98
CA VAL A 614 16.14 43.07 -3.17
C VAL A 614 15.55 43.71 -1.91
N ARG A 615 15.05 42.92 -0.96
CA ARG A 615 14.42 43.35 0.28
C ARG A 615 14.90 42.48 1.46
N PRO A 616 16.20 42.54 1.82
CA PRO A 616 16.76 41.75 2.92
C PRO A 616 16.14 42.09 4.29
N ASP A 617 15.47 43.23 4.40
CA ASP A 617 14.72 43.69 5.58
C ASP A 617 13.39 42.96 5.79
N VAL A 618 12.84 42.29 4.76
CA VAL A 618 11.58 41.56 4.87
C VAL A 618 11.82 40.19 5.48
N THR A 619 11.11 39.89 6.58
CA THR A 619 11.19 38.56 7.22
C THR A 619 10.53 37.54 6.33
N ARG A 620 11.26 36.48 5.99
CA ARG A 620 10.80 35.37 5.12
C ARG A 620 10.54 34.12 5.96
N TYR A 621 9.28 33.71 6.04
CA TYR A 621 8.84 32.55 6.78
C TYR A 621 8.43 31.44 5.81
N TRP A 622 8.95 30.21 6.05
CA TRP A 622 8.52 29.02 5.31
C TRP A 622 7.65 28.11 6.15
N SER A 623 6.44 27.83 5.69
CA SER A 623 5.59 26.80 6.26
C SER A 623 6.13 25.41 5.88
N VAL A 624 6.46 24.59 6.88
CA VAL A 624 7.02 23.24 6.72
C VAL A 624 6.25 22.23 7.55
N VAL A 625 6.11 21.00 7.06
CA VAL A 625 5.42 19.92 7.82
C VAL A 625 6.25 19.50 9.05
N ASP A 626 7.58 19.51 8.93
CA ASP A 626 8.57 19.22 9.96
C ASP A 626 9.93 19.81 9.58
N ARG A 627 10.93 19.58 10.40
CA ARG A 627 12.28 20.12 10.21
C ARG A 627 13.15 19.36 9.20
N SER A 628 12.62 18.29 8.59
CA SER A 628 13.30 17.59 7.49
C SER A 628 13.26 18.36 6.16
N VAL A 629 12.49 19.45 6.12
CA VAL A 629 12.40 20.32 4.95
C VAL A 629 13.48 21.39 5.04
N ALA A 630 14.46 21.35 4.15
CA ALA A 630 15.44 22.41 3.99
C ALA A 630 14.74 23.70 3.54
N VAL A 631 15.01 24.81 4.23
CA VAL A 631 14.57 26.15 3.82
C VAL A 631 15.79 27.00 3.42
N PRO A 632 15.63 28.01 2.55
CA PRO A 632 16.72 28.88 2.15
C PRO A 632 17.41 29.59 3.33
N GLU A 633 18.67 29.89 3.16
CA GLU A 633 19.45 30.65 4.15
C GLU A 633 18.80 32.00 4.45
N GLY A 634 18.79 32.36 5.72
CA GLY A 634 18.17 33.59 6.21
C GLY A 634 16.63 33.56 6.27
N ALA A 635 15.98 32.47 5.84
CA ALA A 635 14.56 32.24 6.02
C ALA A 635 14.28 31.45 7.31
N ILE A 636 13.10 31.66 7.89
CA ILE A 636 12.67 31.02 9.14
C ILE A 636 11.66 29.90 8.85
N ALA A 637 12.01 28.65 9.17
CA ALA A 637 11.09 27.53 9.05
C ALA A 637 10.05 27.55 10.19
N LEU A 638 8.76 27.48 9.83
CA LEU A 638 7.63 27.37 10.75
C LEU A 638 6.95 26.03 10.58
N VAL A 639 6.94 25.22 11.63
CA VAL A 639 6.27 23.94 11.61
C VAL A 639 4.76 24.13 11.58
N GLU A 640 4.08 23.57 10.58
CA GLU A 640 2.63 23.67 10.40
C GLU A 640 1.86 23.23 11.66
N GLY A 641 1.03 24.11 12.18
CA GLY A 641 0.22 23.87 13.37
C GLY A 641 0.87 24.26 14.69
N SER A 642 2.11 24.76 14.71
CA SER A 642 2.68 25.40 15.92
C SER A 642 1.98 26.72 16.23
N ALA A 643 2.05 27.19 17.47
CA ALA A 643 1.50 28.49 17.87
C ALA A 643 2.06 29.64 17.03
N GLU A 644 3.38 29.57 16.75
CA GLU A 644 4.07 30.56 15.93
C GLU A 644 3.61 30.53 14.47
N TRP A 645 3.40 29.35 13.91
CA TRP A 645 2.82 29.21 12.56
C TRP A 645 1.44 29.86 12.45
N TRP A 646 0.58 29.69 13.47
CA TRP A 646 -0.74 30.33 13.52
C TRP A 646 -0.62 31.85 13.70
N ARG A 647 0.35 32.33 14.47
CA ARG A 647 0.66 33.75 14.66
C ARG A 647 1.03 34.40 13.34
N VAL A 648 2.08 33.87 12.69
CA VAL A 648 2.59 34.44 11.43
C VAL A 648 1.54 34.38 10.32
N ARG A 649 0.76 33.30 10.27
CA ARG A 649 -0.37 33.18 9.32
C ARG A 649 -1.42 34.28 9.53
N ALA A 650 -1.53 34.85 10.73
CA ALA A 650 -2.43 35.97 11.02
C ALA A 650 -1.80 37.32 10.70
N ASP A 651 -0.50 37.47 10.90
CA ASP A 651 0.17 38.77 10.99
C ASP A 651 0.93 39.14 9.72
N ALA A 652 1.49 38.15 8.98
CA ALA A 652 2.23 38.42 7.73
C ALA A 652 1.34 39.13 6.68
N ARG A 653 1.89 40.13 6.01
CA ARG A 653 1.20 40.90 4.98
C ARG A 653 0.96 40.11 3.70
N LEU A 654 1.93 39.28 3.30
CA LEU A 654 1.86 38.50 2.08
C LEU A 654 1.96 36.99 2.36
N LEU A 655 1.03 36.22 1.80
CA LEU A 655 1.12 34.76 1.72
C LEU A 655 1.36 34.38 0.26
N VAL A 656 2.45 33.64 0.00
CA VAL A 656 2.79 33.10 -1.33
C VAL A 656 2.61 31.60 -1.32
N VAL A 657 1.68 31.10 -2.11
CA VAL A 657 1.32 29.68 -2.11
C VAL A 657 1.21 29.12 -3.52
N ASN A 658 1.54 27.85 -3.73
CA ASN A 658 1.41 27.20 -5.05
C ASN A 658 0.35 26.08 -5.08
N ASP A 659 -0.35 25.87 -3.99
CA ASP A 659 -1.45 24.88 -3.88
C ASP A 659 -2.60 25.48 -3.03
N TRP A 660 -3.61 24.67 -2.66
CA TRP A 660 -4.76 25.14 -1.89
C TRP A 660 -4.39 25.42 -0.43
N LEU A 661 -5.03 26.43 0.17
CA LEU A 661 -4.91 26.72 1.60
C LEU A 661 -5.68 25.71 2.43
N ARG A 662 -5.02 24.61 2.86
CA ARG A 662 -5.66 23.49 3.58
C ARG A 662 -6.25 23.86 4.93
N LYS A 663 -5.50 24.61 5.73
CA LYS A 663 -5.93 24.99 7.10
C LYS A 663 -6.89 26.17 7.05
N ARG A 664 -7.52 26.47 8.17
CA ARG A 664 -8.44 27.59 8.29
C ARG A 664 -7.76 28.87 7.83
N TRP A 665 -8.45 29.63 7.00
CA TRP A 665 -8.04 30.95 6.54
C TRP A 665 -9.14 31.94 6.84
N ARG A 666 -8.79 33.09 7.45
CA ARG A 666 -9.66 34.24 7.65
C ARG A 666 -9.01 35.45 6.96
N PRO A 667 -9.60 35.98 5.89
CA PRO A 667 -9.11 37.18 5.24
C PRO A 667 -8.98 38.35 6.23
N ARG A 668 -7.87 39.06 6.15
CA ARG A 668 -7.65 40.28 6.94
C ARG A 668 -7.31 41.44 5.99
N PRO A 669 -7.69 42.71 6.35
CA PRO A 669 -7.52 43.84 5.42
C PRO A 669 -6.08 44.06 4.97
N HIS A 670 -5.09 43.83 5.85
CA HIS A 670 -3.66 44.00 5.58
C HIS A 670 -3.02 42.84 4.79
N GLN A 671 -3.76 41.73 4.57
CA GLN A 671 -3.15 40.54 3.97
C GLN A 671 -3.54 40.39 2.49
N ARG A 672 -2.58 39.91 1.71
CA ARG A 672 -2.78 39.44 0.34
C ARG A 672 -2.30 38.00 0.21
N VAL A 673 -2.97 37.24 -0.65
CA VAL A 673 -2.59 35.86 -1.02
C VAL A 673 -2.24 35.85 -2.50
N LEU A 674 -0.96 35.62 -2.79
CA LEU A 674 -0.47 35.37 -4.14
C LEU A 674 -0.47 33.84 -4.38
N GLN A 675 -1.41 33.40 -5.21
CA GLN A 675 -1.44 32.02 -5.70
C GLN A 675 -0.55 31.91 -6.93
N THR A 676 0.61 31.24 -6.80
CA THR A 676 1.57 31.14 -7.91
C THR A 676 1.31 29.99 -8.84
N TRP A 677 0.42 29.07 -8.45
CA TRP A 677 0.22 27.80 -9.15
C TRP A 677 1.56 27.04 -9.31
N HIS A 678 1.59 25.97 -10.14
CA HIS A 678 2.79 25.10 -10.22
C HIS A 678 2.93 24.41 -11.58
N GLY A 679 2.49 25.00 -12.67
CA GLY A 679 2.72 24.53 -14.04
C GLY A 679 1.61 24.85 -15.00
N THR A 680 1.97 25.05 -16.27
CA THR A 680 1.02 25.13 -17.38
C THR A 680 0.34 23.77 -17.58
N MET A 681 -0.93 23.77 -17.91
CA MET A 681 -1.79 22.59 -17.80
C MET A 681 -2.12 21.97 -19.17
N LEU A 682 -1.81 20.71 -19.35
CA LEU A 682 -2.39 19.86 -20.38
C LEU A 682 -3.75 19.30 -19.94
N LYS A 683 -3.81 18.86 -18.69
CA LYS A 683 -4.96 18.17 -18.09
C LYS A 683 -6.06 19.14 -17.68
N ARG A 684 -7.33 18.75 -17.87
CA ARG A 684 -8.47 19.56 -17.42
C ARG A 684 -8.47 19.72 -15.91
N LEU A 685 -8.63 20.94 -15.44
CA LEU A 685 -8.56 21.33 -14.03
C LEU A 685 -9.94 21.64 -13.46
N ALA A 686 -10.06 21.44 -12.16
CA ALA A 686 -11.14 21.91 -11.29
C ALA A 686 -12.55 21.85 -11.93
N LEU A 687 -13.14 22.98 -12.32
CA LEU A 687 -14.50 23.06 -12.91
C LEU A 687 -14.58 22.60 -14.37
N ASP A 688 -13.46 22.54 -15.09
CA ASP A 688 -13.40 22.09 -16.48
C ASP A 688 -13.35 20.56 -16.62
N ARG A 689 -13.25 19.81 -15.49
CA ARG A 689 -13.32 18.34 -15.48
C ARG A 689 -14.73 17.86 -15.79
N ALA A 690 -14.86 16.74 -16.49
CA ALA A 690 -16.15 16.10 -16.71
C ALA A 690 -16.79 15.62 -15.39
N GLY A 691 -18.10 15.69 -15.27
CA GLY A 691 -18.86 15.14 -14.13
C GLY A 691 -18.65 15.85 -12.79
N VAL A 692 -18.18 17.10 -12.76
CA VAL A 692 -17.95 17.84 -11.51
C VAL A 692 -19.25 18.10 -10.76
N GLY A 693 -19.41 17.46 -9.61
CA GLY A 693 -20.57 17.61 -8.72
C GLY A 693 -20.63 18.96 -8.00
N LEU A 694 -21.82 19.32 -7.51
CA LEU A 694 -22.09 20.61 -6.85
C LEU A 694 -21.14 20.90 -5.67
N ARG A 695 -20.79 19.88 -4.88
CA ARG A 695 -19.84 20.03 -3.75
C ARG A 695 -18.46 20.49 -4.20
N THR A 696 -17.93 19.86 -5.25
CA THR A 696 -16.63 20.25 -5.83
C THR A 696 -16.70 21.66 -6.39
N ARG A 697 -17.80 22.04 -7.07
CA ARG A 697 -18.02 23.41 -7.53
C ARG A 697 -17.94 24.42 -6.38
N VAL A 698 -18.65 24.14 -5.28
CA VAL A 698 -18.62 25.01 -4.08
C VAL A 698 -17.23 25.07 -3.47
N ALA A 699 -16.53 23.92 -3.37
CA ALA A 699 -15.18 23.87 -2.80
C ALA A 699 -14.18 24.67 -3.64
N VAL A 700 -14.17 24.49 -4.96
CA VAL A 700 -13.32 25.23 -5.90
C VAL A 700 -13.58 26.74 -5.83
N THR A 701 -14.85 27.15 -5.90
CA THR A 701 -15.22 28.57 -5.83
C THR A 701 -14.88 29.19 -4.46
N ARG A 702 -15.03 28.42 -3.38
CA ARG A 702 -14.66 28.90 -2.04
C ARG A 702 -13.14 29.03 -1.91
N GLU A 703 -12.37 28.14 -2.49
CA GLU A 703 -10.91 28.20 -2.48
C GLU A 703 -10.41 29.39 -3.30
N SER A 704 -10.88 29.55 -4.53
CA SER A 704 -10.42 30.66 -5.38
C SER A 704 -10.73 32.05 -4.81
N ARG A 705 -11.79 32.19 -4.01
CA ARG A 705 -12.12 33.45 -3.28
C ARG A 705 -11.13 33.78 -2.16
N ARG A 706 -10.26 32.88 -1.79
CA ARG A 706 -9.20 33.13 -0.79
C ARG A 706 -7.97 33.80 -1.40
N TRP A 707 -7.81 33.67 -2.72
CA TRP A 707 -6.69 34.22 -3.46
C TRP A 707 -6.94 35.69 -3.76
N SER A 708 -5.94 36.53 -3.51
CA SER A 708 -5.99 37.94 -3.89
C SER A 708 -5.52 38.15 -5.33
N ILE A 709 -4.49 37.42 -5.70
CA ILE A 709 -3.79 37.50 -6.99
C ILE A 709 -3.49 36.07 -7.45
N LEU A 710 -3.59 35.84 -8.76
CA LEU A 710 -3.22 34.57 -9.38
C LEU A 710 -2.08 34.81 -10.39
N LEU A 711 -0.98 34.06 -10.27
CA LEU A 711 0.11 34.09 -11.25
C LEU A 711 -0.11 33.04 -12.33
N ALA A 712 0.17 33.40 -13.56
CA ALA A 712 0.15 32.52 -14.73
C ALA A 712 1.44 32.67 -15.55
N GLN A 713 1.92 31.55 -16.10
CA GLN A 713 3.13 31.50 -16.92
C GLN A 713 2.97 32.26 -18.23
N ASN A 714 1.81 32.16 -18.82
CA ASN A 714 1.52 32.71 -20.17
C ASN A 714 0.03 33.07 -20.30
N PRO A 715 -0.38 33.78 -21.35
CA PRO A 715 -1.76 34.20 -21.55
C PRO A 715 -2.76 33.04 -21.63
N TRP A 716 -2.38 31.92 -22.26
CA TRP A 716 -3.22 30.73 -22.36
C TRP A 716 -3.50 30.12 -20.98
N ALA A 717 -2.47 30.00 -20.16
CA ALA A 717 -2.60 29.49 -18.79
C ALA A 717 -3.48 30.43 -17.94
N ALA A 718 -3.35 31.75 -18.11
CA ALA A 718 -4.18 32.75 -17.43
C ALA A 718 -5.67 32.55 -17.72
N GLU A 719 -6.01 32.33 -18.99
CA GLU A 719 -7.40 32.10 -19.43
C GLU A 719 -7.97 30.82 -18.85
N VAL A 720 -7.21 29.72 -18.95
CA VAL A 720 -7.60 28.40 -18.40
C VAL A 720 -7.79 28.47 -16.89
N LEU A 721 -6.83 29.02 -16.13
CA LEU A 721 -6.90 29.12 -14.67
C LEU A 721 -8.08 29.97 -14.22
N ARG A 722 -8.31 31.13 -14.87
CA ARG A 722 -9.45 32.00 -14.59
C ARG A 722 -10.78 31.26 -14.72
N ARG A 723 -10.97 30.52 -15.81
CA ARG A 723 -12.17 29.73 -16.07
C ARG A 723 -12.30 28.52 -15.13
N ALA A 724 -11.26 27.69 -15.04
CA ALA A 724 -11.29 26.44 -14.28
C ALA A 724 -11.51 26.66 -12.78
N TYR A 725 -11.09 27.80 -12.23
CA TYR A 725 -11.27 28.15 -10.81
C TYR A 725 -12.36 29.19 -10.59
N ALA A 726 -13.04 29.66 -11.63
CA ALA A 726 -13.97 30.77 -11.56
C ALA A 726 -13.37 31.98 -10.81
N PHE A 727 -12.08 32.25 -11.02
CA PHE A 727 -11.34 33.29 -10.35
C PHE A 727 -11.69 34.66 -10.94
N ARG A 728 -11.95 35.64 -10.08
CA ARG A 728 -12.42 37.00 -10.49
C ARG A 728 -11.42 38.11 -10.19
N GLY A 729 -10.35 37.81 -9.50
CA GLY A 729 -9.28 38.74 -9.15
C GLY A 729 -8.31 39.01 -10.31
N PRO A 730 -7.28 39.82 -10.07
CA PRO A 730 -6.20 40.05 -11.01
C PRO A 730 -5.41 38.78 -11.30
N VAL A 731 -5.10 38.54 -12.58
CA VAL A 731 -4.19 37.50 -13.02
C VAL A 731 -2.93 38.18 -13.54
N TRP A 732 -1.80 37.89 -12.93
CA TRP A 732 -0.50 38.36 -13.38
C TRP A 732 0.07 37.37 -14.39
N VAL A 733 0.47 37.85 -15.56
CA VAL A 733 1.08 37.02 -16.61
C VAL A 733 2.54 37.47 -16.72
N GLU A 734 3.41 36.85 -15.90
CA GLU A 734 4.80 37.29 -15.73
C GLU A 734 5.82 36.17 -16.00
N GLY A 735 5.40 35.02 -16.52
CA GLY A 735 6.22 33.81 -16.55
C GLY A 735 6.17 33.05 -15.22
N TYR A 736 6.86 31.94 -15.15
CA TYR A 736 7.00 31.18 -13.89
C TYR A 736 8.40 31.34 -13.32
N PRO A 737 8.54 31.96 -12.12
CA PRO A 737 9.83 32.11 -11.42
C PRO A 737 10.66 30.83 -11.31
N ARG A 738 10.01 29.69 -11.16
CA ARG A 738 10.69 28.38 -11.07
C ARG A 738 11.45 27.97 -12.33
N ASN A 739 11.13 28.58 -13.47
CA ASN A 739 11.76 28.28 -14.74
C ASN A 739 13.04 29.13 -14.97
N ASP A 740 13.23 30.22 -14.23
CA ASP A 740 14.40 31.07 -14.36
C ASP A 740 15.71 30.30 -14.22
N VAL A 741 15.75 29.28 -13.35
CA VAL A 741 16.91 28.40 -13.13
C VAL A 741 17.36 27.65 -14.37
N LEU A 742 16.44 27.38 -15.32
CA LEU A 742 16.79 26.70 -16.58
C LEU A 742 17.74 27.55 -17.46
N LEU A 743 17.67 28.88 -17.33
CA LEU A 743 18.45 29.85 -18.13
C LEU A 743 19.59 30.47 -17.34
N THR A 744 19.46 30.60 -16.01
CA THR A 744 20.40 31.31 -15.15
C THR A 744 21.17 30.42 -14.18
N GLY A 745 20.76 29.15 -14.03
CA GLY A 745 21.32 28.22 -13.07
C GLY A 745 22.69 27.65 -13.45
N ASP A 746 23.42 27.19 -12.46
CA ASP A 746 24.73 26.52 -12.66
C ASP A 746 24.50 25.00 -12.84
N ARG A 747 24.48 24.57 -14.11
CA ARG A 747 24.32 23.15 -14.49
C ARG A 747 25.39 22.26 -13.87
N ALA A 748 26.67 22.73 -13.83
CA ALA A 748 27.77 21.92 -13.33
C ALA A 748 27.64 21.65 -11.82
N ALA A 749 27.25 22.68 -11.06
CA ALA A 749 27.01 22.54 -9.63
C ALA A 749 25.85 21.61 -9.31
N VAL A 750 24.75 21.67 -10.09
CA VAL A 750 23.62 20.74 -9.92
C VAL A 750 24.02 19.30 -10.21
N ARG A 751 24.75 19.08 -11.31
CA ARG A 751 25.25 17.74 -11.70
C ARG A 751 26.18 17.15 -10.62
N ALA A 752 27.06 17.96 -10.05
CA ALA A 752 27.93 17.55 -8.94
C ALA A 752 27.12 17.14 -7.69
N ARG A 753 26.06 17.89 -7.32
CA ARG A 753 25.15 17.52 -6.22
C ARG A 753 24.39 16.21 -6.47
N LEU A 754 24.13 15.87 -7.72
CA LEU A 754 23.49 14.63 -8.12
C LEU A 754 24.48 13.46 -8.22
N GLY A 755 25.78 13.70 -8.03
CA GLY A 755 26.83 12.68 -8.15
C GLY A 755 27.11 12.26 -9.60
N LEU A 756 26.74 13.10 -10.59
CA LEU A 756 26.94 12.79 -11.99
C LEU A 756 28.40 13.02 -12.41
N ALA A 757 29.01 12.03 -13.03
CA ALA A 757 30.36 12.13 -13.53
C ALA A 757 30.48 13.12 -14.72
N PRO A 758 31.66 13.76 -14.92
CA PRO A 758 31.91 14.56 -16.11
C PRO A 758 31.70 13.76 -17.39
N GLY A 759 30.88 14.26 -18.31
CA GLY A 759 30.57 13.58 -19.58
C GLY A 759 29.47 12.52 -19.52
N GLN A 760 29.02 12.13 -18.36
CA GLN A 760 27.89 11.21 -18.18
C GLN A 760 26.59 11.85 -18.68
N ARG A 761 25.77 11.13 -19.43
CA ARG A 761 24.49 11.62 -19.96
C ARG A 761 23.34 11.26 -19.04
N ALA A 762 22.60 12.27 -18.60
CA ALA A 762 21.48 12.13 -17.67
C ALA A 762 20.14 12.10 -18.42
N VAL A 763 19.43 10.97 -18.38
CA VAL A 763 18.06 10.83 -18.86
C VAL A 763 17.11 11.01 -17.66
N LEU A 764 16.38 12.12 -17.63
CA LEU A 764 15.39 12.38 -16.56
C LEU A 764 14.04 11.79 -16.93
N TYR A 765 13.60 10.76 -16.23
CA TYR A 765 12.26 10.19 -16.33
C TYR A 765 11.33 10.76 -15.25
N ALA A 766 10.33 11.54 -15.66
CA ALA A 766 9.40 12.23 -14.77
C ALA A 766 7.93 11.95 -15.12
N PRO A 767 7.39 10.76 -14.80
CA PRO A 767 6.03 10.36 -15.13
C PRO A 767 4.98 11.05 -14.25
N THR A 768 3.78 11.20 -14.80
CA THR A 768 2.61 11.72 -14.09
C THR A 768 1.94 10.63 -13.25
N TRP A 769 1.44 11.00 -12.08
CA TRP A 769 0.60 10.15 -11.26
C TRP A 769 -0.77 9.86 -11.91
N ARG A 770 -1.32 8.64 -11.66
CA ARG A 770 -2.65 8.21 -12.11
C ARG A 770 -3.66 8.32 -10.95
N ASP A 771 -4.77 9.05 -11.17
CA ASP A 771 -5.78 9.31 -10.11
C ASP A 771 -6.52 8.04 -9.66
N ASP A 772 -6.62 7.04 -10.50
CA ASP A 772 -7.29 5.76 -10.26
C ASP A 772 -6.38 4.71 -9.61
N ARG A 773 -5.08 4.97 -9.49
CA ARG A 773 -4.09 4.05 -8.95
C ARG A 773 -3.39 4.63 -7.72
N ARG A 774 -3.09 3.77 -6.75
CA ARG A 774 -2.38 4.17 -5.52
C ARG A 774 -0.89 3.92 -5.59
N GLU A 775 -0.44 3.10 -6.54
CA GLU A 775 0.95 2.72 -6.75
C GLU A 775 1.37 3.15 -8.15
N ILE A 776 2.67 3.38 -8.36
CA ILE A 776 3.22 3.62 -9.70
C ILE A 776 3.08 2.33 -10.49
N VAL A 777 2.60 2.48 -11.71
CA VAL A 777 2.76 1.44 -12.72
C VAL A 777 4.10 1.67 -13.37
N ASP A 778 5.01 0.75 -13.17
CA ASP A 778 6.26 0.75 -13.89
C ASP A 778 6.03 0.22 -15.31
N TYR A 779 5.80 1.15 -16.24
CA TYR A 779 5.65 0.83 -17.65
C TYR A 779 6.98 0.52 -18.37
N LEU A 780 8.13 0.77 -17.69
CA LEU A 780 9.45 0.68 -18.28
C LEU A 780 10.26 -0.50 -17.78
N ASP A 781 9.88 -1.12 -16.62
CA ASP A 781 10.80 -1.96 -15.87
C ASP A 781 12.10 -1.18 -15.61
N LEU A 782 12.05 -0.24 -14.68
CA LEU A 782 13.11 0.76 -14.46
C LEU A 782 14.51 0.18 -14.31
N PRO A 783 14.74 -0.93 -13.54
CA PRO A 783 16.05 -1.55 -13.49
C PRO A 783 16.50 -2.10 -14.85
N GLY A 784 15.64 -2.84 -15.54
CA GLY A 784 15.93 -3.37 -16.86
C GLY A 784 16.09 -2.27 -17.93
N PHE A 785 15.40 -1.15 -17.77
CA PHE A 785 15.55 0.01 -18.64
C PHE A 785 16.89 0.74 -18.41
N ALA A 786 17.32 0.90 -17.16
CA ALA A 786 18.63 1.46 -16.83
C ALA A 786 19.77 0.60 -17.42
N ALA A 787 19.65 -0.74 -17.31
CA ALA A 787 20.59 -1.67 -17.92
C ALA A 787 20.62 -1.56 -19.47
N ALA A 788 19.44 -1.38 -20.10
CA ALA A 788 19.36 -1.16 -21.54
C ALA A 788 19.98 0.17 -21.99
N LEU A 789 19.79 1.25 -21.20
CA LEU A 789 20.43 2.54 -21.43
C LEU A 789 21.95 2.46 -21.38
N ALA A 790 22.52 1.65 -20.49
CA ALA A 790 23.97 1.42 -20.43
C ALA A 790 24.53 0.76 -21.70
N GLY A 791 23.71 0.13 -22.52
CA GLY A 791 24.08 -0.42 -23.84
C GLY A 791 24.11 0.61 -24.98
N LEU A 792 23.60 1.83 -24.76
CA LEU A 792 23.61 2.90 -25.77
C LEU A 792 25.00 3.57 -25.85
N PRO A 793 25.34 4.23 -26.99
CA PRO A 793 26.59 4.98 -27.14
C PRO A 793 26.70 6.09 -26.09
N GLY A 794 27.74 6.04 -25.27
CA GLY A 794 28.00 7.01 -24.18
C GLY A 794 27.71 6.43 -22.80
N ASP A 795 28.14 7.16 -21.76
CA ASP A 795 27.85 6.80 -20.35
C ASP A 795 26.49 7.41 -19.95
N HIS A 796 25.46 6.58 -19.84
CA HIS A 796 24.11 7.03 -19.52
C HIS A 796 23.72 6.69 -18.08
N VAL A 797 22.98 7.60 -17.44
CA VAL A 797 22.34 7.39 -16.14
C VAL A 797 20.87 7.79 -16.21
N LEU A 798 20.02 6.97 -15.60
CA LEU A 798 18.59 7.22 -15.48
C LEU A 798 18.30 7.94 -14.17
N LEU A 799 17.85 9.19 -14.25
CA LEU A 799 17.32 9.93 -13.09
C LEU A 799 15.80 9.70 -13.02
N VAL A 800 15.32 9.07 -11.97
CA VAL A 800 13.88 8.79 -11.81
C VAL A 800 13.26 9.75 -10.83
N ARG A 801 12.31 10.56 -11.29
CA ARG A 801 11.51 11.43 -10.43
C ARG A 801 10.07 10.95 -10.38
N GLY A 802 9.76 10.11 -9.41
CA GLY A 802 8.39 9.72 -9.15
C GLY A 802 7.57 10.85 -8.47
N HIS A 803 6.27 10.66 -8.42
CA HIS A 803 5.40 11.58 -7.70
C HIS A 803 5.39 11.22 -6.22
N SER A 804 5.48 12.20 -5.33
CA SER A 804 5.55 12.06 -3.86
C SER A 804 4.41 11.23 -3.22
N ARG A 805 3.38 10.89 -3.97
CA ARG A 805 2.24 10.08 -3.52
C ARG A 805 2.31 8.62 -3.92
N THR A 806 3.26 8.20 -4.75
CA THR A 806 3.22 6.90 -5.44
C THR A 806 4.47 6.06 -5.32
N LEU A 807 5.59 6.58 -4.85
CA LEU A 807 6.82 5.81 -4.67
C LEU A 807 6.96 5.30 -3.23
N ARG A 808 7.17 3.99 -3.12
CA ARG A 808 7.85 3.41 -1.97
C ARG A 808 9.33 3.61 -2.19
N PHE A 809 9.94 4.46 -1.36
CA PHE A 809 11.36 4.76 -1.45
C PHE A 809 12.23 3.56 -1.08
N GLY A 810 13.32 3.38 -1.82
CA GLY A 810 14.49 2.64 -1.37
C GLY A 810 14.59 1.17 -1.72
N ARG A 811 13.59 0.52 -2.33
CA ARG A 811 13.70 -0.90 -2.70
C ARG A 811 13.57 -1.21 -4.19
N ASP A 812 12.71 -0.47 -4.89
CA ASP A 812 12.36 -0.80 -6.27
C ASP A 812 13.24 -0.05 -7.28
N LEU A 813 14.11 0.87 -6.80
CA LEU A 813 14.93 1.76 -7.63
C LEU A 813 16.43 1.63 -7.36
N ASP A 814 16.89 0.62 -6.65
CA ASP A 814 18.32 0.36 -6.44
C ASP A 814 18.84 -0.53 -7.55
N ALA A 815 19.39 0.10 -8.58
CA ALA A 815 19.99 -0.60 -9.72
C ALA A 815 21.19 0.21 -10.26
N PRO A 816 22.24 -0.45 -10.77
CA PRO A 816 23.33 0.24 -11.43
C PRO A 816 22.84 1.15 -12.56
N GLY A 817 23.35 2.38 -12.62
CA GLY A 817 22.94 3.36 -13.64
C GLY A 817 21.59 4.03 -13.40
N LEU A 818 20.99 3.85 -12.22
CA LEU A 818 19.73 4.49 -11.81
C LEU A 818 19.94 5.33 -10.55
N ILE A 819 19.43 6.57 -10.53
CA ILE A 819 19.43 7.44 -9.36
C ILE A 819 17.98 7.88 -9.07
N ASP A 820 17.46 7.56 -7.88
CA ASP A 820 16.16 8.08 -7.43
C ASP A 820 16.29 9.53 -6.97
N VAL A 821 15.76 10.44 -7.76
CA VAL A 821 15.71 11.88 -7.49
C VAL A 821 14.32 12.35 -7.05
N THR A 822 13.44 11.44 -6.61
CA THR A 822 12.07 11.79 -6.20
C THR A 822 12.05 12.75 -5.02
N SER A 823 13.00 12.65 -4.09
CA SER A 823 13.14 13.53 -2.94
C SER A 823 13.86 14.86 -3.23
N TYR A 824 14.42 15.03 -4.43
CA TYR A 824 15.09 16.27 -4.81
C TYR A 824 14.07 17.43 -4.84
N PRO A 825 14.31 18.59 -4.18
CA PRO A 825 13.28 19.60 -4.00
C PRO A 825 12.89 20.33 -5.29
N ALA A 826 13.84 20.69 -6.14
CA ALA A 826 13.65 21.59 -7.27
C ALA A 826 13.66 20.85 -8.63
N ILE A 827 12.49 20.64 -9.23
CA ILE A 827 12.39 20.03 -10.57
C ILE A 827 13.11 20.82 -11.66
N GLY A 828 13.17 22.16 -11.55
CA GLY A 828 13.90 23.01 -12.50
C GLY A 828 15.39 22.69 -12.53
N GLU A 829 16.01 22.43 -11.39
CA GLU A 829 17.42 22.01 -11.31
C GLU A 829 17.65 20.62 -11.93
N LEU A 830 16.72 19.68 -11.73
CA LEU A 830 16.80 18.36 -12.36
C LEU A 830 16.71 18.47 -13.90
N MET A 831 15.81 19.33 -14.40
CA MET A 831 15.70 19.61 -15.82
C MET A 831 16.97 20.31 -16.37
N LEU A 832 17.58 21.22 -15.62
CA LEU A 832 18.84 21.87 -15.96
C LEU A 832 20.00 20.85 -16.05
N ALA A 833 20.03 19.85 -15.15
CA ALA A 833 21.07 18.81 -15.14
C ALA A 833 20.90 17.79 -16.24
N ALA A 834 19.68 17.56 -16.73
CA ALA A 834 19.33 16.53 -17.69
C ALA A 834 19.85 16.83 -19.11
N ASP A 835 20.20 15.77 -19.85
CA ASP A 835 20.52 15.82 -21.28
C ASP A 835 19.29 15.47 -22.14
N VAL A 836 18.33 14.72 -21.58
CA VAL A 836 17.04 14.39 -22.18
C VAL A 836 15.98 14.32 -21.09
N LEU A 837 14.79 14.88 -21.31
CA LEU A 837 13.61 14.69 -20.48
C LEU A 837 12.67 13.66 -21.12
N VAL A 838 12.34 12.60 -20.40
CA VAL A 838 11.27 11.67 -20.74
C VAL A 838 10.12 11.90 -19.78
N THR A 839 8.95 12.23 -20.30
CA THR A 839 7.74 12.46 -19.48
C THR A 839 6.49 12.01 -20.22
N ASP A 840 5.32 12.18 -19.61
CA ASP A 840 4.04 11.82 -20.21
C ASP A 840 3.09 13.03 -20.28
N TYR A 841 2.11 13.12 -19.38
CA TYR A 841 1.09 14.19 -19.32
C TYR A 841 1.46 15.27 -18.29
N SER A 842 2.72 15.39 -17.92
CA SER A 842 3.20 16.31 -16.89
C SER A 842 3.37 17.74 -17.42
N SER A 843 3.15 18.72 -16.53
CA SER A 843 3.41 20.13 -16.84
C SER A 843 4.88 20.44 -17.12
N VAL A 844 5.82 19.59 -16.74
CA VAL A 844 7.25 19.77 -17.01
C VAL A 844 7.58 19.82 -18.49
N MET A 845 6.70 19.28 -19.38
CA MET A 845 6.84 19.42 -20.83
C MET A 845 6.79 20.87 -21.30
N PHE A 846 6.03 21.72 -20.60
CA PHE A 846 5.94 23.15 -20.93
C PHE A 846 7.15 23.90 -20.39
N ASP A 847 7.71 23.47 -19.26
CA ASP A 847 8.83 24.16 -18.63
C ASP A 847 10.14 23.88 -19.39
N ILE A 848 10.44 22.60 -19.72
CA ILE A 848 11.68 22.20 -20.40
C ILE A 848 11.83 22.83 -21.78
N THR A 849 10.71 23.12 -22.46
CA THR A 849 10.72 23.74 -23.78
C THR A 849 11.19 25.20 -23.78
N ALA A 850 11.41 25.81 -22.60
CA ALA A 850 12.10 27.10 -22.50
C ALA A 850 13.58 27.01 -22.92
N VAL A 851 14.17 25.83 -22.91
CA VAL A 851 15.57 25.55 -23.31
C VAL A 851 15.64 24.46 -24.40
N ASP A 852 16.84 24.20 -24.92
CA ASP A 852 17.03 23.26 -26.05
C ASP A 852 17.22 21.79 -25.61
N THR A 853 16.95 21.47 -24.35
CA THR A 853 17.02 20.08 -23.87
C THR A 853 15.95 19.23 -24.56
N PRO A 854 16.33 18.12 -25.25
CA PRO A 854 15.38 17.24 -25.91
C PRO A 854 14.30 16.70 -24.98
N LEU A 855 13.06 16.66 -25.49
CA LEU A 855 11.89 16.12 -24.80
C LEU A 855 11.32 14.93 -25.56
N VAL A 856 11.10 13.80 -24.90
CA VAL A 856 10.39 12.63 -25.41
C VAL A 856 9.13 12.39 -24.59
N LEU A 857 7.97 12.28 -25.26
CA LEU A 857 6.70 11.96 -24.61
C LEU A 857 6.45 10.44 -24.65
N PHE A 858 6.59 9.79 -23.49
CA PHE A 858 6.30 8.37 -23.31
C PHE A 858 4.88 8.18 -22.76
N VAL A 859 3.96 7.73 -23.63
CA VAL A 859 2.50 7.73 -23.37
C VAL A 859 1.84 6.35 -23.56
N PRO A 860 2.23 5.32 -22.78
CA PRO A 860 1.75 3.95 -22.96
C PRO A 860 0.25 3.77 -22.75
N ASP A 861 -0.39 4.62 -21.93
CA ASP A 861 -1.80 4.56 -21.56
C ASP A 861 -2.62 5.78 -22.04
N LEU A 862 -2.25 6.36 -23.17
CA LEU A 862 -2.79 7.62 -23.68
C LEU A 862 -4.34 7.64 -23.75
N GLU A 863 -4.96 6.60 -24.29
CA GLU A 863 -6.41 6.56 -24.47
C GLU A 863 -7.15 6.47 -23.13
N HIS A 864 -6.65 5.66 -22.20
CA HIS A 864 -7.17 5.58 -20.85
C HIS A 864 -7.07 6.92 -20.12
N TYR A 865 -5.90 7.58 -20.19
CA TYR A 865 -5.70 8.87 -19.52
C TYR A 865 -6.60 9.96 -20.10
N ARG A 866 -6.74 9.99 -21.42
CA ARG A 866 -7.53 11.00 -22.14
C ARG A 866 -9.03 10.85 -21.92
N ARG A 867 -9.57 9.60 -21.90
CA ARG A 867 -11.03 9.35 -21.85
C ARG A 867 -11.54 9.13 -20.43
N ASP A 868 -10.83 8.37 -19.63
CA ASP A 868 -11.36 7.82 -18.38
C ASP A 868 -10.87 8.61 -17.14
N LEU A 869 -9.68 9.25 -17.18
CA LEU A 869 -9.12 9.92 -16.01
C LEU A 869 -9.44 11.42 -15.97
N ARG A 870 -8.77 12.23 -16.76
CA ARG A 870 -8.88 13.69 -16.64
C ARG A 870 -9.30 14.42 -17.90
N GLY A 871 -9.00 13.89 -19.08
CA GLY A 871 -9.11 14.60 -20.35
C GLY A 871 -8.07 15.71 -20.50
N PHE A 872 -7.89 16.19 -21.72
CA PHE A 872 -6.93 17.21 -22.09
C PHE A 872 -7.61 18.48 -22.60
N TYR A 873 -6.92 19.60 -22.53
CA TYR A 873 -7.37 20.87 -23.09
C TYR A 873 -7.14 20.94 -24.60
N PHE A 874 -6.17 20.20 -25.13
CA PHE A 874 -5.87 20.10 -26.57
C PHE A 874 -5.26 18.70 -26.85
N ASP A 875 -5.10 18.35 -28.13
CA ASP A 875 -4.52 17.06 -28.52
C ASP A 875 -2.99 17.13 -28.47
N VAL A 876 -2.41 16.61 -27.40
CA VAL A 876 -0.96 16.61 -27.17
C VAL A 876 -0.21 15.81 -28.22
N THR A 877 -0.83 14.82 -28.88
CA THR A 877 -0.15 14.02 -29.91
C THR A 877 -0.05 14.75 -31.24
N ALA A 878 -0.99 15.62 -31.55
CA ALA A 878 -0.98 16.44 -32.74
C ALA A 878 -0.07 17.68 -32.59
N GLU A 879 0.05 18.21 -31.37
CA GLU A 879 0.77 19.46 -31.08
C GLU A 879 2.09 19.23 -30.32
N ALA A 880 2.58 17.98 -30.21
CA ALA A 880 3.74 17.63 -29.40
C ALA A 880 5.00 18.41 -29.79
N PRO A 881 5.76 18.96 -28.80
CA PRO A 881 7.01 19.66 -29.07
C PRO A 881 8.21 18.73 -29.29
N GLY A 882 8.01 17.40 -29.20
CA GLY A 882 9.01 16.36 -29.38
C GLY A 882 8.39 15.02 -29.76
N PRO A 883 9.22 13.95 -29.94
CA PRO A 883 8.74 12.61 -30.26
C PRO A 883 7.72 12.07 -29.26
N VAL A 884 6.71 11.34 -29.76
CA VAL A 884 5.69 10.67 -28.96
C VAL A 884 5.80 9.17 -29.18
N VAL A 885 6.13 8.42 -28.12
CA VAL A 885 6.36 6.97 -28.14
C VAL A 885 5.43 6.27 -27.16
N ARG A 886 5.06 5.00 -27.42
CA ARG A 886 4.06 4.28 -26.63
C ARG A 886 4.58 3.04 -25.92
N ASP A 887 5.73 2.54 -26.33
CA ASP A 887 6.35 1.35 -25.76
C ASP A 887 7.84 1.60 -25.48
N ARG A 888 8.42 0.66 -24.71
CA ARG A 888 9.79 0.73 -24.24
C ARG A 888 10.81 0.71 -25.37
N ASP A 889 10.57 -0.13 -26.38
CA ASP A 889 11.53 -0.34 -27.48
C ASP A 889 11.61 0.91 -28.38
N ALA A 890 10.45 1.53 -28.68
CA ALA A 890 10.39 2.79 -29.39
C ALA A 890 11.06 3.93 -28.60
N LEU A 891 10.93 3.94 -27.26
CA LEU A 891 11.64 4.89 -26.42
C LEU A 891 13.15 4.71 -26.49
N LEU A 892 13.64 3.47 -26.36
CA LEU A 892 15.08 3.17 -26.45
C LEU A 892 15.66 3.54 -27.82
N ALA A 893 14.94 3.24 -28.91
CA ALA A 893 15.34 3.62 -30.26
C ALA A 893 15.47 5.14 -30.40
N THR A 894 14.47 5.89 -29.90
CA THR A 894 14.47 7.37 -29.92
C THR A 894 15.65 7.93 -29.11
N LEU A 895 15.95 7.36 -27.94
CA LEU A 895 17.08 7.78 -27.12
C LEU A 895 18.43 7.47 -27.80
N ALA A 896 18.54 6.35 -28.51
CA ALA A 896 19.73 5.99 -29.30
C ALA A 896 19.97 6.99 -30.44
N GLU A 897 18.90 7.40 -31.14
CA GLU A 897 18.98 8.45 -32.17
C GLU A 897 19.46 9.79 -31.61
N LEU A 898 18.87 10.22 -30.46
CA LEU A 898 19.28 11.45 -29.78
C LEU A 898 20.72 11.36 -29.26
N ALA A 899 21.15 10.19 -28.79
CA ALA A 899 22.53 9.97 -28.35
C ALA A 899 23.54 10.10 -29.51
N SER A 900 23.16 9.63 -30.70
CA SER A 900 24.00 9.67 -31.90
C SER A 900 24.00 11.05 -32.57
N ALA A 901 22.92 11.82 -32.45
CA ALA A 901 22.78 13.15 -33.04
C ALA A 901 23.45 14.28 -32.20
N ALA A 902 23.86 13.95 -30.95
CA ALA A 902 24.47 14.96 -30.06
C ALA A 902 25.82 15.46 -30.62
N PRO A 903 26.02 16.78 -30.75
CA PRO A 903 27.23 17.34 -31.31
C PRO A 903 28.45 16.99 -30.45
N ALA A 904 29.57 16.68 -31.09
CA ALA A 904 30.86 16.52 -30.42
C ALA A 904 31.22 17.88 -29.76
N ALA A 905 31.95 17.81 -28.62
CA ALA A 905 32.41 19.02 -27.91
C ALA A 905 33.19 19.92 -28.88
N GLY A 906 32.68 21.14 -29.12
CA GLY A 906 33.29 22.12 -30.07
C GLY A 906 32.58 22.27 -31.42
N ALA A 907 31.45 21.57 -31.67
CA ALA A 907 30.70 21.68 -32.91
C ALA A 907 29.90 23.00 -33.02
N ALA A 908 29.57 23.37 -34.29
CA ALA A 908 28.79 24.56 -34.59
C ALA A 908 27.44 24.65 -33.87
N PRO A 909 26.83 25.83 -33.68
CA PRO A 909 25.57 25.97 -32.98
C PRO A 909 24.48 25.09 -33.59
N ALA A 910 23.63 24.54 -32.71
CA ALA A 910 22.54 23.63 -33.07
C ALA A 910 21.66 24.25 -34.17
N PRO A 911 21.13 23.44 -35.12
CA PRO A 911 20.20 23.93 -36.13
C PRO A 911 18.97 24.59 -35.47
N ALA A 912 18.31 25.53 -36.21
CA ALA A 912 17.13 26.21 -35.71
C ALA A 912 16.07 25.21 -35.22
N ALA A 913 15.40 25.55 -34.09
CA ALA A 913 14.37 24.69 -33.50
C ALA A 913 13.33 24.25 -34.54
N PRO A 914 12.89 23.00 -34.53
CA PRO A 914 11.82 22.52 -35.42
C PRO A 914 10.60 23.42 -35.37
N PRO A 915 9.88 23.66 -36.50
CA PRO A 915 8.74 24.55 -36.53
C PRO A 915 7.67 24.29 -35.47
N ALA A 916 7.43 23.03 -35.12
CA ALA A 916 6.51 22.63 -34.07
C ALA A 916 6.97 23.13 -32.67
N LEU A 917 8.25 23.00 -32.36
CA LEU A 917 8.82 23.49 -31.10
C LEU A 917 8.81 25.01 -31.04
N ALA A 918 9.09 25.68 -32.18
CA ALA A 918 9.04 27.14 -32.27
C ALA A 918 7.62 27.67 -32.01
N ALA A 919 6.61 27.05 -32.62
CA ALA A 919 5.20 27.39 -32.40
C ALA A 919 4.76 27.15 -30.96
N TRP A 920 5.22 26.02 -30.36
CA TRP A 920 5.00 25.69 -28.97
C TRP A 920 5.57 26.73 -28.01
N ARG A 921 6.84 27.14 -28.23
CA ARG A 921 7.52 28.17 -27.44
C ARG A 921 6.79 29.51 -27.51
N ALA A 922 6.42 29.93 -28.71
CA ALA A 922 5.68 31.16 -28.89
C ALA A 922 4.34 31.19 -28.11
N ARG A 923 3.68 30.05 -27.98
CA ARG A 923 2.42 29.92 -27.24
C ARG A 923 2.61 29.77 -25.73
N PHE A 924 3.55 28.98 -25.29
CA PHE A 924 3.63 28.54 -23.89
C PHE A 924 4.82 29.11 -23.09
N ASN A 925 5.89 29.55 -23.77
CA ASN A 925 7.10 30.08 -23.13
C ASN A 925 7.42 31.54 -23.54
N PRO A 926 6.43 32.43 -23.87
CA PRO A 926 6.76 33.77 -24.40
C PRO A 926 7.45 34.69 -23.40
N LEU A 927 7.43 34.33 -22.10
CA LEU A 927 8.00 35.10 -20.98
C LEU A 927 9.04 34.34 -20.19
N ASP A 928 9.48 33.17 -20.67
CA ASP A 928 10.54 32.38 -20.01
C ASP A 928 11.93 32.86 -20.49
N ASP A 929 12.36 34.01 -19.97
CA ASP A 929 13.62 34.71 -20.26
C ASP A 929 14.62 34.72 -19.09
N GLY A 930 14.33 33.94 -18.01
CA GLY A 930 15.20 33.89 -16.82
C GLY A 930 14.98 35.03 -15.83
N ARG A 931 13.93 35.88 -16.00
CA ARG A 931 13.65 37.06 -15.17
C ARG A 931 12.23 37.11 -14.61
N ALA A 932 11.51 35.99 -14.57
CA ALA A 932 10.16 35.95 -14.07
C ALA A 932 10.08 36.28 -12.56
N ALA A 933 11.02 35.81 -11.77
CA ALA A 933 11.10 36.15 -10.34
C ALA A 933 11.28 37.67 -10.12
N GLU A 934 12.17 38.32 -10.89
CA GLU A 934 12.38 39.75 -10.85
C GLU A 934 11.10 40.52 -11.18
N ARG A 935 10.38 40.16 -12.25
CA ARG A 935 9.12 40.83 -12.64
C ARG A 935 8.05 40.69 -11.57
N VAL A 936 7.85 39.49 -11.02
CA VAL A 936 6.84 39.26 -9.99
C VAL A 936 7.19 40.02 -8.70
N VAL A 937 8.45 40.01 -8.24
CA VAL A 937 8.86 40.74 -7.04
C VAL A 937 8.77 42.25 -7.26
N ALA A 938 9.20 42.76 -8.40
CA ALA A 938 9.05 44.19 -8.72
C ALA A 938 7.58 44.62 -8.65
N ARG A 939 6.66 43.76 -9.11
CA ARG A 939 5.22 44.01 -9.05
C ARG A 939 4.66 43.93 -7.63
N ILE A 940 5.13 42.98 -6.80
CA ILE A 940 4.80 42.91 -5.36
C ILE A 940 5.12 44.23 -4.68
N LEU A 941 6.30 44.77 -4.96
CA LEU A 941 6.77 46.06 -4.39
C LEU A 941 5.97 47.23 -4.94
N ALA A 942 5.76 47.32 -6.26
CA ALA A 942 5.03 48.40 -6.89
C ALA A 942 3.56 48.48 -6.44
N GLU A 943 2.93 47.35 -6.12
CA GLU A 943 1.55 47.27 -5.58
C GLU A 943 1.50 47.40 -4.05
N GLY A 944 2.63 47.66 -3.35
CA GLY A 944 2.69 47.82 -1.89
C GLY A 944 2.19 46.64 -1.09
N LEU A 945 2.42 45.39 -1.56
CA LEU A 945 1.89 44.21 -0.88
C LEU A 945 2.60 43.86 0.43
N LEU A 946 3.71 44.52 0.71
CA LEU A 946 4.54 44.38 1.93
C LEU A 946 4.50 45.62 2.83
N ASP A 947 3.86 46.70 2.44
CA ASP A 947 3.84 48.00 3.14
C ASP A 947 2.68 48.15 4.14
#